data_d47ae36a772fc824e59a901ca0ba3813
#
_entry.id   d47ae36a772fc824e59a901ca0ba3813
#
_cell.length_a   1.000
_cell.length_b   1.000
_cell.length_c   1.000
_cell.angle_alpha   90.00
_cell.angle_beta   90.00
_cell.angle_gamma   90.00
#
_symmetry.space_group_name_H-M   'P 1'
#
loop_
_entity.id
_entity.type
_entity.pdbx_description
1 polymer ?
#
loop_
_entity_poly.entity_id
_entity_poly.type
_entity_poly.pdbx_seq_one_letter_code
_entity_poly.pdbx_strand_id
1 'polypeptide(L)'
;MKKYLLLVCALSCIVFAKAKDWTQYVNPLMGSQSSFELSTGNTYPAIARPWGMNFWTPQTGKMGDGWQYTYTANKIRGFKQTHQPSPWINDYGQFSIMPVVGKPEFNEEKRASWFAHKGETATPYYYKVYLAEHDVVTEMAPTERAVLFRFTFPENDHSYVVVDAFDKGSYIKVIPEENKIIGYTTRNSGGVPENFKNYFIIEFDKPFTYKATVANGNLQENVTEQTTEHAGAIIGFQTHKDEQVHARIASSFISFEQAALNMKELGKDNIEQLAQKGKEAWNQVLGKIEVEGGNLDQYRTFYSCLYRSLLFPRKFYELDAAGQPVHYSPYNGQVLPGYMYTDTGFWDTFRCLFPLLNLMYPSVNKEMQEGLINTYKESGFFPEWASPGHRGCMVGNNSASVLVDAYMKGVKVDDIKTLYEGLIHGTENVHPQVSSTGRLGYKYYNKLGYVPYDVKINENAARTLEYAYNDWCIYQLAKELKRPKKEINLFAKRAMNYKNLFDKESKLMRGRNEDGTFQSPFSPLKWGDAFTEGNSWHYTWSVFHDPQGLIDLMGGKEMFITMMDSVFAVPPIFDDSYYGQVIHEIREMTVMNMGNYAHGNQPIQHMIYLYDYAGQPWKAQYWLRQVMDRMYSPTPDGYCGDEDNGQTSAWYVFSALGFYPVCPGTDEYIIGAPLFKKATLHFENGNSLVIDAPNNSKKNFYVNSMNVNGADYTKNYLRHENLLKGGTINVEMSNQPNQNRGTKEEDMPYSFSKEQ
;
A
#
# COMPACT_ATOMS: atom_id res chain seq x y z
N MET A 1 -43.75 -5.67 67.84
CA MET A 1 -43.87 -5.77 66.37
C MET A 1 -42.56 -5.29 65.76
N LYS A 2 -41.71 -6.22 65.32
CA LYS A 2 -40.41 -5.95 64.71
C LYS A 2 -40.62 -5.92 63.21
N LYS A 3 -40.27 -4.80 62.57
CA LYS A 3 -40.25 -4.65 61.13
C LYS A 3 -38.85 -5.14 60.61
N TYR A 4 -38.85 -6.18 59.81
CA TYR A 4 -37.68 -6.63 59.09
C TYR A 4 -37.55 -5.83 57.77
N LEU A 5 -36.46 -5.10 57.64
CA LEU A 5 -36.09 -4.42 56.43
C LEU A 5 -35.25 -5.41 55.58
N LEU A 6 -35.81 -5.90 54.47
CA LEU A 6 -35.09 -6.70 53.50
C LEU A 6 -34.29 -5.76 52.58
N LEU A 7 -32.97 -5.75 52.70
CA LEU A 7 -32.06 -5.08 51.79
C LEU A 7 -31.77 -6.05 50.63
N VAL A 8 -32.36 -5.81 49.49
CA VAL A 8 -32.05 -6.53 48.24
C VAL A 8 -30.81 -5.88 47.64
N CYS A 9 -29.65 -6.48 47.80
CA CYS A 9 -28.45 -6.14 47.01
C CYS A 9 -28.61 -6.67 45.59
N ALA A 10 -28.96 -5.80 44.67
CA ALA A 10 -28.87 -6.06 43.24
C ALA A 10 -27.37 -6.04 42.88
N LEU A 11 -26.70 -7.19 42.78
CA LEU A 11 -25.43 -7.34 42.12
C LEU A 11 -25.68 -7.14 40.60
N SER A 12 -25.46 -5.95 40.11
CA SER A 12 -25.28 -5.71 38.68
C SER A 12 -23.97 -6.36 38.26
N CYS A 13 -24.03 -7.56 37.71
CA CYS A 13 -22.94 -8.15 36.93
C CYS A 13 -22.74 -7.27 35.69
N ILE A 14 -21.82 -6.31 35.77
CA ILE A 14 -21.28 -5.64 34.59
C ILE A 14 -20.46 -6.70 33.87
N VAL A 15 -21.08 -7.36 32.90
CA VAL A 15 -20.35 -8.18 31.93
C VAL A 15 -19.57 -7.19 31.08
N PHE A 16 -18.31 -6.98 31.39
CA PHE A 16 -17.39 -6.34 30.48
C PHE A 16 -17.32 -7.24 29.23
N ALA A 17 -18.04 -6.88 28.18
CA ALA A 17 -17.83 -7.47 26.88
C ALA A 17 -16.34 -7.28 26.55
N LYS A 18 -15.59 -8.39 26.50
CA LYS A 18 -14.17 -8.34 26.13
C LYS A 18 -14.10 -7.68 24.76
N ALA A 19 -13.40 -6.57 24.64
CA ALA A 19 -13.24 -5.88 23.37
C ALA A 19 -12.71 -6.90 22.33
N LYS A 20 -13.31 -6.91 21.14
CA LYS A 20 -12.91 -7.80 20.06
C LYS A 20 -11.46 -7.49 19.68
N ASP A 21 -10.66 -8.51 19.48
CA ASP A 21 -9.25 -8.44 19.10
C ASP A 21 -9.09 -8.89 17.65
N TRP A 22 -9.06 -7.95 16.73
CA TRP A 22 -8.89 -8.21 15.31
C TRP A 22 -7.44 -8.50 14.94
N THR A 23 -6.48 -8.01 15.75
CA THR A 23 -5.05 -8.22 15.49
C THR A 23 -4.65 -9.71 15.59
N GLN A 24 -5.43 -10.54 16.28
CA GLN A 24 -5.19 -11.98 16.34
C GLN A 24 -5.25 -12.70 14.99
N TYR A 25 -5.93 -12.08 14.01
CA TYR A 25 -6.05 -12.63 12.66
C TYR A 25 -4.97 -12.11 11.70
N VAL A 26 -4.24 -11.07 12.07
CA VAL A 26 -3.21 -10.47 11.21
C VAL A 26 -1.95 -11.32 11.20
N ASN A 27 -1.50 -11.73 10.02
CA ASN A 27 -0.20 -12.36 9.81
C ASN A 27 0.74 -11.39 9.08
N PRO A 28 1.66 -10.68 9.77
CA PRO A 28 2.62 -9.79 9.13
C PRO A 28 3.63 -10.51 8.21
N LEU A 29 3.71 -11.83 8.27
CA LEU A 29 4.57 -12.65 7.41
C LEU A 29 3.91 -13.00 6.07
N MET A 30 2.62 -12.71 5.89
CA MET A 30 1.93 -12.94 4.62
C MET A 30 2.60 -12.18 3.48
N GLY A 31 2.99 -12.89 2.41
CA GLY A 31 3.64 -12.30 1.23
C GLY A 31 5.16 -12.14 1.34
N SER A 32 5.81 -12.66 2.39
CA SER A 32 7.24 -12.47 2.64
C SER A 32 8.15 -13.58 2.06
N GLN A 33 7.57 -14.55 1.35
CA GLN A 33 8.32 -15.63 0.70
C GLN A 33 8.54 -15.34 -0.78
N SER A 34 9.12 -14.21 -1.11
CA SER A 34 9.35 -13.78 -2.50
C SER A 34 10.83 -13.87 -2.89
N SER A 35 11.09 -13.93 -4.19
CA SER A 35 12.41 -13.79 -4.79
C SER A 35 12.37 -12.77 -5.93
N PHE A 36 13.52 -12.49 -6.53
CA PHE A 36 13.61 -11.66 -7.73
C PHE A 36 12.81 -12.23 -8.90
N GLU A 37 12.75 -13.56 -9.02
CA GLU A 37 12.14 -14.26 -10.16
C GLU A 37 10.64 -14.46 -10.00
N LEU A 38 10.12 -14.50 -8.76
CA LEU A 38 8.72 -14.76 -8.47
C LEU A 38 8.28 -14.00 -7.21
N SER A 39 7.34 -13.11 -7.38
CA SER A 39 6.72 -12.44 -6.24
C SER A 39 5.52 -13.22 -5.72
N THR A 40 5.45 -13.36 -4.42
CA THR A 40 4.29 -13.83 -3.68
C THR A 40 3.81 -12.79 -2.68
N GLY A 41 4.10 -11.52 -2.97
CA GLY A 41 3.75 -10.34 -2.19
C GLY A 41 4.85 -9.28 -2.14
N ASN A 42 6.12 -9.68 -2.18
CA ASN A 42 7.26 -8.78 -1.99
C ASN A 42 7.17 -7.94 -0.70
N THR A 43 6.63 -8.56 0.35
CA THR A 43 6.43 -7.92 1.65
C THR A 43 7.52 -8.32 2.66
N TYR A 44 7.54 -7.63 3.77
CA TYR A 44 8.30 -7.97 4.97
C TYR A 44 7.39 -7.77 6.20
N PRO A 45 7.69 -8.38 7.36
CA PRO A 45 6.93 -8.12 8.57
C PRO A 45 7.15 -6.67 9.02
N ALA A 46 6.18 -5.80 8.75
CA ALA A 46 6.21 -4.40 9.15
C ALA A 46 5.64 -4.27 10.57
N ILE A 47 6.54 -4.11 11.53
CA ILE A 47 6.17 -3.86 12.92
C ILE A 47 6.11 -2.35 13.11
N ALA A 48 4.89 -1.80 13.25
CA ALA A 48 4.66 -0.36 13.15
C ALA A 48 3.32 0.04 13.79
N ARG A 49 3.06 1.33 13.85
CA ARG A 49 1.71 1.89 14.01
C ARG A 49 1.05 2.05 12.63
N PRO A 50 -0.29 2.12 12.54
CA PRO A 50 -0.97 2.41 11.28
C PRO A 50 -0.40 3.69 10.65
N TRP A 51 0.01 3.62 9.39
CA TRP A 51 0.67 4.73 8.65
C TRP A 51 1.85 5.38 9.39
N GLY A 52 2.51 4.67 10.30
CA GLY A 52 3.61 5.20 11.09
C GLY A 52 4.78 5.69 10.24
N MET A 53 5.55 6.65 10.76
CA MET A 53 6.72 7.18 10.06
C MET A 53 7.81 6.13 9.91
N ASN A 54 8.06 5.33 10.94
CA ASN A 54 9.09 4.31 10.97
C ASN A 54 8.48 2.91 11.09
N PHE A 55 8.92 2.00 10.22
CA PHE A 55 8.65 0.58 10.37
C PHE A 55 9.91 -0.13 10.86
N TRP A 56 9.72 -1.22 11.59
CA TRP A 56 10.80 -2.09 12.03
C TRP A 56 10.59 -3.50 11.51
N THR A 57 11.70 -4.15 11.12
CA THR A 57 11.67 -5.52 10.61
C THR A 57 12.96 -6.26 10.98
N PRO A 58 12.91 -7.57 11.25
CA PRO A 58 14.13 -8.36 11.24
C PRO A 58 14.75 -8.34 9.84
N GLN A 59 16.08 -8.26 9.77
CA GLN A 59 16.83 -8.23 8.52
C GLN A 59 17.46 -9.61 8.27
N THR A 60 17.06 -10.26 7.20
CA THR A 60 17.69 -11.53 6.74
C THR A 60 18.56 -11.34 5.51
N GLY A 61 18.22 -10.37 4.64
CA GLY A 61 18.99 -9.99 3.47
C GLY A 61 20.23 -9.17 3.79
N LYS A 62 21.13 -9.03 2.82
CA LYS A 62 22.32 -8.19 2.94
C LYS A 62 21.93 -6.71 3.03
N MET A 63 22.85 -5.91 3.56
CA MET A 63 22.71 -4.46 3.52
C MET A 63 22.50 -3.97 2.07
N GLY A 64 21.40 -3.22 1.86
CA GLY A 64 21.03 -2.71 0.54
C GLY A 64 20.26 -3.67 -0.34
N ASP A 65 20.01 -4.90 0.11
CA ASP A 65 19.13 -5.83 -0.59
C ASP A 65 17.68 -5.35 -0.52
N GLY A 66 16.98 -5.38 -1.64
CA GLY A 66 15.54 -5.09 -1.70
C GLY A 66 14.72 -6.12 -0.93
N TRP A 67 15.12 -7.39 -0.94
CA TRP A 67 14.51 -8.47 -0.15
C TRP A 67 15.10 -8.51 1.26
N GLN A 68 14.85 -7.45 2.02
CA GLN A 68 15.40 -7.25 3.36
C GLN A 68 14.97 -8.31 4.40
N TYR A 69 13.83 -8.94 4.20
CA TYR A 69 13.38 -10.13 4.92
C TYR A 69 12.77 -11.13 3.95
N THR A 70 13.18 -12.39 4.07
CA THR A 70 12.60 -13.48 3.29
C THR A 70 12.24 -14.62 4.25
N TYR A 71 11.00 -15.11 4.19
CA TYR A 71 10.52 -16.17 5.09
C TYR A 71 11.36 -17.44 5.05
N THR A 72 11.90 -17.79 3.88
CA THR A 72 12.76 -18.99 3.71
C THR A 72 14.16 -18.83 4.29
N ALA A 73 14.57 -17.63 4.69
CA ALA A 73 15.86 -17.41 5.33
C ALA A 73 15.85 -17.93 6.77
N ASN A 74 17.03 -18.35 7.24
CA ASN A 74 17.20 -18.99 8.55
C ASN A 74 18.18 -18.25 9.47
N LYS A 75 18.67 -17.06 9.04
CA LYS A 75 19.53 -16.20 9.86
C LYS A 75 19.04 -14.76 9.84
N ILE A 76 19.08 -14.12 11.00
CA ILE A 76 18.83 -12.69 11.19
C ILE A 76 20.18 -12.00 11.36
N ARG A 77 20.40 -10.90 10.61
CA ARG A 77 21.62 -10.09 10.60
C ARG A 77 21.53 -8.84 11.47
N GLY A 78 20.29 -8.42 11.79
CA GLY A 78 19.97 -7.24 12.58
C GLY A 78 18.47 -6.99 12.62
N PHE A 79 18.10 -5.97 13.37
CA PHE A 79 16.74 -5.43 13.40
C PHE A 79 16.81 -4.03 12.82
N LYS A 80 16.14 -3.82 11.71
CA LYS A 80 16.31 -2.67 10.84
C LYS A 80 15.14 -1.71 10.96
N GLN A 81 15.42 -0.42 11.12
CA GLN A 81 14.45 0.62 10.80
C GLN A 81 14.36 0.70 9.28
N THR A 82 13.15 0.67 8.73
CA THR A 82 12.94 0.63 7.28
C THR A 82 11.83 1.60 6.85
N HIS A 83 12.03 2.15 5.66
CA HIS A 83 11.09 3.01 4.95
C HIS A 83 10.79 2.45 3.55
N GLN A 84 11.13 1.18 3.32
CA GLN A 84 10.99 0.55 2.02
C GLN A 84 9.52 0.34 1.63
N PRO A 85 9.07 0.88 0.48
CA PRO A 85 7.73 0.60 -0.05
C PRO A 85 7.68 -0.71 -0.85
N SER A 86 8.75 -1.05 -1.55
CA SER A 86 8.90 -2.29 -2.31
C SER A 86 10.39 -2.60 -2.55
N PRO A 87 10.76 -3.86 -2.84
CA PRO A 87 12.16 -4.21 -3.13
C PRO A 87 12.69 -3.49 -4.38
N TRP A 88 11.85 -3.16 -5.35
CA TRP A 88 12.23 -2.50 -6.61
C TRP A 88 12.62 -1.02 -6.39
N ILE A 89 11.90 -0.32 -5.54
CA ILE A 89 12.17 1.06 -5.14
C ILE A 89 13.30 1.12 -4.10
N ASN A 90 13.40 0.08 -3.26
CA ASN A 90 14.34 -0.07 -2.18
C ASN A 90 14.10 0.96 -1.03
N ASP A 91 15.06 1.16 -0.16
CA ASP A 91 14.94 1.80 1.14
C ASP A 91 15.70 3.14 1.22
N TYR A 92 15.43 3.92 2.24
CA TYR A 92 16.15 5.16 2.54
C TYR A 92 16.18 5.42 4.06
N GLY A 93 17.22 6.05 4.54
CA GLY A 93 17.36 6.44 5.94
C GLY A 93 17.41 5.27 6.92
N GLN A 94 17.75 4.08 6.46
CA GLN A 94 17.78 2.87 7.26
C GLN A 94 19.05 2.74 8.10
N PHE A 95 18.89 2.15 9.28
CA PHE A 95 19.97 1.70 10.16
C PHE A 95 19.50 0.47 10.93
N SER A 96 20.41 -0.28 11.55
CA SER A 96 20.05 -1.51 12.27
C SER A 96 20.75 -1.62 13.63
N ILE A 97 20.15 -2.46 14.48
CA ILE A 97 20.67 -2.82 15.80
C ILE A 97 20.68 -4.35 15.91
N MET A 98 21.74 -4.92 16.54
CA MET A 98 21.87 -6.38 16.70
C MET A 98 22.58 -6.72 18.00
N PRO A 99 21.99 -7.56 18.89
CA PRO A 99 22.69 -8.10 20.03
C PRO A 99 23.63 -9.23 19.57
N VAL A 100 24.83 -9.27 20.12
CA VAL A 100 25.80 -10.33 19.90
C VAL A 100 26.51 -10.71 21.22
N VAL A 101 26.97 -11.96 21.32
CA VAL A 101 27.65 -12.46 22.54
C VAL A 101 28.99 -13.07 22.16
N GLY A 102 30.00 -12.88 22.99
CA GLY A 102 31.33 -13.45 22.91
C GLY A 102 32.36 -12.58 22.22
N LYS A 103 32.08 -11.98 21.07
CA LYS A 103 33.02 -11.11 20.35
C LYS A 103 32.30 -9.86 19.83
N PRO A 104 32.98 -8.70 19.79
CA PRO A 104 32.43 -7.48 19.22
C PRO A 104 32.50 -7.55 17.68
N GLU A 105 31.59 -8.30 17.06
CA GLU A 105 31.55 -8.55 15.62
C GLU A 105 30.63 -7.58 14.87
N PHE A 106 31.20 -6.78 13.99
CA PHE A 106 30.45 -5.81 13.18
C PHE A 106 29.99 -6.37 11.83
N ASN A 107 30.75 -7.31 11.24
CA ASN A 107 30.40 -7.84 9.93
C ASN A 107 29.03 -8.51 9.95
N GLU A 108 28.13 -8.10 9.07
CA GLU A 108 26.73 -8.53 9.09
C GLU A 108 26.50 -10.03 8.85
N GLU A 109 27.40 -10.70 8.10
CA GLU A 109 27.31 -12.16 7.88
C GLU A 109 27.82 -12.93 9.10
N LYS A 110 28.90 -12.43 9.74
CA LYS A 110 29.51 -13.08 10.89
C LYS A 110 28.68 -12.88 12.18
N ARG A 111 28.01 -11.70 12.33
CA ARG A 111 27.11 -11.44 13.47
C ARG A 111 25.75 -12.13 13.33
N ALA A 112 25.37 -12.58 12.11
CA ALA A 112 24.08 -13.17 11.86
C ALA A 112 23.83 -14.42 12.72
N SER A 113 22.63 -14.54 13.27
CA SER A 113 22.25 -15.65 14.13
C SER A 113 21.14 -16.49 13.52
N TRP A 114 21.25 -17.81 13.69
CA TRP A 114 20.17 -18.73 13.40
C TRP A 114 18.92 -18.40 14.22
N PHE A 115 17.76 -18.54 13.59
CA PHE A 115 16.46 -18.49 14.23
C PHE A 115 15.50 -19.50 13.62
N ALA A 116 14.40 -19.75 14.29
CA ALA A 116 13.34 -20.61 13.78
C ALA A 116 11.98 -19.91 13.95
N HIS A 117 11.10 -20.05 12.97
CA HIS A 117 9.75 -19.45 13.02
C HIS A 117 8.91 -19.91 14.20
N LYS A 118 9.20 -21.10 14.78
CA LYS A 118 8.57 -21.56 16.03
C LYS A 118 8.93 -20.70 17.25
N GLY A 119 10.07 -20.03 17.20
CA GLY A 119 10.56 -19.09 18.22
C GLY A 119 10.35 -17.62 17.84
N GLU A 120 9.66 -17.37 16.74
CA GLU A 120 9.35 -16.04 16.24
C GLU A 120 7.88 -15.68 16.54
N THR A 121 7.66 -14.52 17.09
CA THR A 121 6.33 -13.91 17.24
C THR A 121 6.31 -12.61 16.44
N ALA A 122 5.49 -12.55 15.42
CA ALA A 122 5.30 -11.35 14.60
C ALA A 122 3.83 -10.92 14.67
N THR A 123 3.60 -9.74 15.25
CA THR A 123 2.31 -9.05 15.26
C THR A 123 2.48 -7.67 14.62
N PRO A 124 1.43 -6.96 14.25
CA PRO A 124 1.58 -5.60 13.70
C PRO A 124 2.32 -4.62 14.64
N TYR A 125 2.29 -4.86 15.93
CA TYR A 125 2.71 -3.93 17.00
C TYR A 125 3.82 -4.46 17.89
N TYR A 126 4.26 -5.71 17.72
CA TYR A 126 5.25 -6.36 18.58
C TYR A 126 5.94 -7.49 17.83
N TYR A 127 7.24 -7.60 18.03
CA TYR A 127 8.04 -8.68 17.50
C TYR A 127 8.93 -9.29 18.58
N LYS A 128 9.11 -10.61 18.53
CA LYS A 128 9.98 -11.35 19.44
C LYS A 128 10.63 -12.50 18.68
N VAL A 129 11.92 -12.73 18.92
CA VAL A 129 12.64 -13.87 18.35
C VAL A 129 13.78 -14.31 19.28
N TYR A 130 14.08 -15.62 19.28
CA TYR A 130 15.27 -16.18 19.91
C TYR A 130 16.40 -16.32 18.86
N LEU A 131 17.55 -15.76 19.19
CA LEU A 131 18.77 -15.77 18.38
C LEU A 131 19.72 -16.86 18.92
N ALA A 132 19.80 -17.99 18.22
CA ALA A 132 20.39 -19.21 18.74
C ALA A 132 21.91 -19.13 18.90
N GLU A 133 22.65 -18.43 18.01
CA GLU A 133 24.12 -18.29 18.10
C GLU A 133 24.55 -17.40 19.26
N HIS A 134 23.71 -16.47 19.67
CA HIS A 134 24.00 -15.51 20.72
C HIS A 134 23.31 -15.84 22.04
N ASP A 135 22.40 -16.82 22.06
CA ASP A 135 21.55 -17.15 23.20
C ASP A 135 20.81 -15.92 23.75
N VAL A 136 20.27 -15.09 22.84
CA VAL A 136 19.58 -13.83 23.16
C VAL A 136 18.16 -13.87 22.68
N VAL A 137 17.22 -13.47 23.53
CA VAL A 137 15.86 -13.13 23.10
C VAL A 137 15.79 -11.63 22.79
N THR A 138 15.37 -11.29 21.60
CA THR A 138 15.16 -9.89 21.16
C THR A 138 13.68 -9.61 21.01
N GLU A 139 13.22 -8.51 21.59
CA GLU A 139 11.85 -8.03 21.52
C GLU A 139 11.83 -6.55 21.11
N MET A 140 10.81 -6.14 20.38
CA MET A 140 10.60 -4.73 20.03
C MET A 140 9.13 -4.35 19.96
N ALA A 141 8.81 -3.12 20.38
CA ALA A 141 7.48 -2.53 20.31
C ALA A 141 7.60 -1.05 19.87
N PRO A 142 7.15 -0.69 18.66
CA PRO A 142 7.27 0.66 18.12
C PRO A 142 6.09 1.57 18.50
N THR A 143 6.37 2.87 18.44
CA THR A 143 5.41 3.96 18.26
C THR A 143 5.43 4.43 16.79
N GLU A 144 4.94 5.63 16.49
CA GLU A 144 5.02 6.16 15.12
C GLU A 144 6.45 6.50 14.69
N ARG A 145 7.30 7.05 15.62
CA ARG A 145 8.64 7.57 15.33
C ARG A 145 9.72 7.03 16.24
N ALA A 146 9.35 6.18 17.21
CA ALA A 146 10.26 5.61 18.18
C ALA A 146 9.99 4.11 18.38
N VAL A 147 10.90 3.42 19.06
CA VAL A 147 10.77 2.00 19.40
C VAL A 147 11.48 1.70 20.70
N LEU A 148 10.96 0.76 21.48
CA LEU A 148 11.64 0.16 22.61
C LEU A 148 12.08 -1.25 22.24
N PHE A 149 13.39 -1.52 22.39
CA PHE A 149 13.96 -2.86 22.35
C PHE A 149 14.21 -3.41 23.74
N ARG A 150 14.06 -4.70 23.88
CA ARG A 150 14.50 -5.46 25.05
C ARG A 150 15.33 -6.66 24.59
N PHE A 151 16.56 -6.73 25.04
CA PHE A 151 17.47 -7.84 24.82
C PHE A 151 17.61 -8.63 26.15
N THR A 152 17.25 -9.91 26.13
CA THR A 152 17.44 -10.79 27.27
C THR A 152 18.69 -11.63 27.01
N PHE A 153 19.76 -11.35 27.74
CA PHE A 153 21.08 -11.94 27.56
C PHE A 153 21.31 -13.16 28.48
N PRO A 154 22.18 -14.10 28.08
CA PRO A 154 22.74 -15.09 28.99
C PRO A 154 23.70 -14.46 30.00
N GLU A 155 24.16 -15.24 30.97
CA GLU A 155 25.29 -14.83 31.81
C GLU A 155 26.59 -14.80 30.97
N ASN A 156 27.15 -13.59 30.78
CA ASN A 156 28.34 -13.41 29.96
C ASN A 156 29.04 -12.09 30.28
N ASP A 157 30.38 -12.08 30.33
CA ASP A 157 31.17 -10.87 30.50
C ASP A 157 31.31 -10.07 29.18
N HIS A 158 30.89 -10.66 28.06
CA HIS A 158 31.05 -10.17 26.69
C HIS A 158 29.72 -10.16 25.94
N SER A 159 28.74 -9.46 26.47
CA SER A 159 27.47 -9.19 25.82
C SER A 159 27.53 -7.84 25.13
N TYR A 160 27.20 -7.77 23.83
CA TYR A 160 27.34 -6.57 23.03
C TYR A 160 26.04 -6.22 22.31
N VAL A 161 25.91 -4.94 21.95
CA VAL A 161 24.94 -4.45 20.99
C VAL A 161 25.68 -3.71 19.89
N VAL A 162 25.46 -4.12 18.67
CA VAL A 162 26.00 -3.52 17.44
C VAL A 162 24.98 -2.54 16.87
N VAL A 163 25.40 -1.32 16.59
CA VAL A 163 24.62 -0.30 15.85
C VAL A 163 25.31 -0.08 14.51
N ASP A 164 24.59 -0.34 13.44
CA ASP A 164 25.06 -0.23 12.06
C ASP A 164 24.33 0.92 11.37
N ALA A 165 25.03 2.03 11.11
CA ALA A 165 24.47 3.22 10.48
C ALA A 165 24.47 3.15 8.95
N PHE A 166 24.82 2.00 8.39
CA PHE A 166 24.88 1.67 6.97
C PHE A 166 25.90 2.48 6.14
N ASP A 167 26.12 2.04 4.94
CA ASP A 167 27.05 2.64 3.98
C ASP A 167 26.48 3.87 3.25
N LYS A 168 27.23 4.41 2.30
CA LYS A 168 26.94 5.63 1.52
C LYS A 168 26.91 6.93 2.34
N GLY A 169 27.64 6.94 3.42
CA GLY A 169 27.81 8.09 4.30
C GLY A 169 26.99 7.99 5.58
N SER A 170 27.67 7.92 6.70
CA SER A 170 27.05 7.86 8.01
C SER A 170 27.93 8.45 9.12
N TYR A 171 27.29 8.77 10.22
CA TYR A 171 27.90 9.33 11.41
C TYR A 171 27.44 8.56 12.64
N ILE A 172 28.34 8.35 13.57
CA ILE A 172 28.06 7.73 14.86
C ILE A 172 28.88 8.40 15.98
N LYS A 173 28.26 8.56 17.13
CA LYS A 173 28.96 9.01 18.35
C LYS A 173 28.43 8.23 19.54
N VAL A 174 29.35 7.62 20.28
CA VAL A 174 29.09 6.97 21.58
C VAL A 174 29.33 7.96 22.69
N ILE A 175 28.37 8.16 23.59
CA ILE A 175 28.39 9.05 24.74
C ILE A 175 28.24 8.20 26.00
N PRO A 176 29.33 7.61 26.52
CA PRO A 176 29.25 6.62 27.59
C PRO A 176 28.66 7.14 28.88
N GLU A 177 28.95 8.41 29.21
CA GLU A 177 28.46 9.09 30.42
C GLU A 177 26.95 9.29 30.45
N GLU A 178 26.30 9.19 29.29
CA GLU A 178 24.84 9.26 29.14
C GLU A 178 24.22 7.92 28.76
N ASN A 179 24.99 6.83 28.65
CA ASN A 179 24.57 5.54 28.12
C ASN A 179 23.87 5.67 26.76
N LYS A 180 24.41 6.52 25.88
CA LYS A 180 23.76 7.00 24.66
C LYS A 180 24.63 6.81 23.42
N ILE A 181 23.96 6.56 22.31
CA ILE A 181 24.53 6.65 20.97
C ILE A 181 23.69 7.63 20.17
N ILE A 182 24.34 8.53 19.45
CA ILE A 182 23.68 9.34 18.43
C ILE A 182 24.33 9.08 17.07
N GLY A 183 23.58 9.23 16.00
CA GLY A 183 24.10 9.07 14.66
C GLY A 183 23.14 9.55 13.58
N TYR A 184 23.61 9.54 12.34
CA TYR A 184 22.75 9.70 11.18
C TYR A 184 23.22 8.81 10.04
N THR A 185 22.29 8.49 9.15
CA THR A 185 22.56 7.86 7.87
C THR A 185 22.09 8.77 6.73
N THR A 186 22.88 8.80 5.66
CA THR A 186 22.49 9.46 4.40
C THR A 186 22.08 8.45 3.34
N ARG A 187 22.11 7.14 3.68
CA ARG A 187 21.78 6.09 2.74
C ARG A 187 20.37 6.28 2.17
N ASN A 188 20.27 6.19 0.85
CA ASN A 188 19.03 6.28 0.11
C ASN A 188 19.16 5.56 -1.22
N SER A 189 18.02 5.32 -1.86
CA SER A 189 17.92 4.74 -3.20
C SER A 189 17.48 5.74 -4.27
N GLY A 190 17.48 7.04 -3.94
CA GLY A 190 17.09 8.14 -4.82
C GLY A 190 15.91 8.96 -4.27
N GLY A 191 15.50 9.97 -5.00
CA GLY A 191 14.38 10.85 -4.63
C GLY A 191 14.63 11.68 -3.36
N VAL A 192 15.87 12.17 -3.15
CA VAL A 192 16.24 13.01 -2.01
C VAL A 192 17.17 14.16 -2.41
N PRO A 193 17.06 15.32 -1.73
CA PRO A 193 18.05 16.39 -1.80
C PRO A 193 19.40 15.99 -1.18
N GLU A 194 20.47 16.73 -1.51
CA GLU A 194 21.84 16.45 -1.04
C GLU A 194 22.01 16.50 0.48
N ASN A 195 21.18 17.30 1.16
CA ASN A 195 21.24 17.44 2.62
C ASN A 195 20.42 16.38 3.39
N PHE A 196 19.90 15.36 2.69
CA PHE A 196 19.11 14.30 3.30
C PHE A 196 19.89 13.56 4.38
N LYS A 197 19.27 13.44 5.56
CA LYS A 197 19.75 12.64 6.69
C LYS A 197 18.57 12.07 7.47
N ASN A 198 18.75 10.86 7.98
CA ASN A 198 17.93 10.33 9.05
C ASN A 198 18.76 10.30 10.33
N TYR A 199 18.47 11.22 11.24
CA TYR A 199 19.10 11.32 12.55
C TYR A 199 18.48 10.33 13.51
N PHE A 200 19.29 9.67 14.35
CA PHE A 200 18.79 8.77 15.38
C PHE A 200 19.49 8.97 16.72
N ILE A 201 18.75 8.66 17.78
CA ILE A 201 19.22 8.64 19.17
C ILE A 201 18.87 7.27 19.75
N ILE A 202 19.83 6.64 20.44
CA ILE A 202 19.65 5.38 21.15
C ILE A 202 20.09 5.58 22.59
N GLU A 203 19.17 5.36 23.55
CA GLU A 203 19.43 5.45 24.99
C GLU A 203 19.30 4.06 25.61
N PHE A 204 20.33 3.66 26.37
CA PHE A 204 20.36 2.37 27.07
C PHE A 204 20.12 2.57 28.56
N ASP A 205 19.50 1.58 29.19
CA ASP A 205 19.21 1.59 30.63
C ASP A 205 20.37 1.11 31.50
N LYS A 206 21.52 0.77 30.88
CA LYS A 206 22.70 0.24 31.56
C LYS A 206 23.98 0.93 31.11
N PRO A 207 24.95 1.14 32.01
CA PRO A 207 26.26 1.69 31.65
C PRO A 207 27.06 0.71 30.79
N PHE A 208 27.88 1.24 29.90
CA PHE A 208 28.72 0.46 29.00
C PHE A 208 29.99 -0.03 29.72
N THR A 209 30.26 -1.32 29.65
CA THR A 209 31.54 -1.91 30.07
C THR A 209 32.57 -1.97 28.94
N TYR A 210 32.11 -1.82 27.68
CA TYR A 210 32.92 -1.78 26.46
C TYR A 210 32.32 -0.79 25.49
N LYS A 211 33.17 -0.11 24.71
CA LYS A 211 32.80 0.81 23.66
C LYS A 211 33.81 0.82 22.54
N ALA A 212 33.33 0.84 21.31
CA ALA A 212 34.14 1.05 20.12
C ALA A 212 33.28 1.68 19.04
N THR A 213 33.91 2.41 18.13
CA THR A 213 33.31 2.79 16.85
C THR A 213 33.86 1.91 15.74
N VAL A 214 33.18 1.91 14.60
CA VAL A 214 33.60 1.21 13.39
C VAL A 214 33.67 2.18 12.23
N ALA A 215 34.78 2.15 11.50
CA ALA A 215 34.98 2.92 10.29
C ALA A 215 35.25 1.98 9.12
N ASN A 216 34.31 1.86 8.19
CA ASN A 216 34.44 1.02 7.00
C ASN A 216 34.85 -0.44 7.33
N GLY A 217 34.18 -1.02 8.32
CA GLY A 217 34.44 -2.38 8.80
C GLY A 217 35.61 -2.53 9.79
N ASN A 218 36.38 -1.48 10.07
CA ASN A 218 37.50 -1.51 10.98
C ASN A 218 37.11 -1.03 12.38
N LEU A 219 37.28 -1.89 13.37
CA LEU A 219 36.99 -1.59 14.78
C LEU A 219 38.00 -0.59 15.35
N GLN A 220 37.50 0.41 16.05
CA GLN A 220 38.25 1.51 16.66
C GLN A 220 37.92 1.65 18.15
N GLU A 221 38.61 0.91 19.04
CA GLU A 221 38.28 0.79 20.46
C GLU A 221 38.45 2.09 21.25
N ASN A 222 39.33 2.96 20.82
CA ASN A 222 39.63 4.24 21.53
C ASN A 222 38.97 5.45 20.87
N VAL A 223 38.13 5.25 19.91
CA VAL A 223 37.46 6.34 19.18
C VAL A 223 35.98 6.27 19.45
N THR A 224 35.40 7.37 19.91
CA THR A 224 33.97 7.47 20.27
C THR A 224 33.11 8.13 19.19
N GLU A 225 33.73 8.68 18.15
CA GLU A 225 33.02 9.43 17.10
C GLU A 225 33.63 9.15 15.73
N GLN A 226 32.78 8.85 14.73
CA GLN A 226 33.17 8.58 13.35
C GLN A 226 32.21 9.25 12.36
N THR A 227 32.76 9.85 11.33
CA THR A 227 32.04 10.25 10.10
C THR A 227 32.78 9.63 8.93
N THR A 228 32.15 8.67 8.24
CA THR A 228 32.80 7.89 7.20
C THR A 228 31.78 7.34 6.23
N GLU A 229 32.24 6.63 5.20
CA GLU A 229 31.36 5.97 4.23
C GLU A 229 30.41 4.95 4.91
N HIS A 230 30.93 4.18 5.88
CA HIS A 230 30.15 3.21 6.65
C HIS A 230 30.56 3.27 8.13
N ALA A 231 29.80 4.00 8.93
CA ALA A 231 30.03 4.12 10.38
C ALA A 231 29.17 3.12 11.17
N GLY A 232 29.69 2.70 12.31
CA GLY A 232 28.98 1.88 13.26
C GLY A 232 29.54 2.05 14.67
N ALA A 233 28.85 1.42 15.63
CA ALA A 233 29.31 1.35 17.02
C ALA A 233 29.05 -0.03 17.61
N ILE A 234 29.89 -0.43 18.55
CA ILE A 234 29.68 -1.61 19.38
C ILE A 234 29.84 -1.17 20.82
N ILE A 235 28.82 -1.42 21.62
CA ILE A 235 28.85 -1.23 23.08
C ILE A 235 28.68 -2.58 23.76
N GLY A 236 29.25 -2.74 24.95
CA GLY A 236 29.22 -3.98 25.68
C GLY A 236 28.71 -3.83 27.10
N PHE A 237 28.28 -4.96 27.63
CA PHE A 237 27.76 -5.14 28.98
C PHE A 237 28.32 -6.40 29.60
N GLN A 238 28.45 -6.41 30.90
CA GLN A 238 28.55 -7.64 31.68
C GLN A 238 27.13 -8.01 32.12
N THR A 239 26.68 -9.20 31.77
CA THR A 239 25.29 -9.63 32.02
C THR A 239 25.22 -10.87 32.90
N HIS A 240 24.23 -10.91 33.79
CA HIS A 240 23.82 -12.08 34.51
C HIS A 240 22.83 -12.90 33.70
N LYS A 241 22.54 -14.12 34.16
CA LYS A 241 21.57 -14.97 33.50
C LYS A 241 20.19 -14.29 33.38
N ASP A 242 19.64 -14.30 32.16
CA ASP A 242 18.33 -13.70 31.84
C ASP A 242 18.25 -12.19 32.11
N GLU A 243 19.41 -11.53 32.16
CA GLU A 243 19.45 -10.06 32.33
C GLU A 243 18.95 -9.32 31.10
N GLN A 244 18.09 -8.34 31.36
CA GLN A 244 17.48 -7.52 30.33
C GLN A 244 18.21 -6.20 30.16
N VAL A 245 18.54 -5.87 28.92
CA VAL A 245 19.05 -4.56 28.51
C VAL A 245 18.03 -3.94 27.58
N HIS A 246 17.65 -2.70 27.87
CA HIS A 246 16.69 -1.96 27.07
C HIS A 246 17.38 -0.87 26.25
N ALA A 247 16.90 -0.71 24.99
CA ALA A 247 17.32 0.38 24.11
C ALA A 247 16.09 1.16 23.64
N ARG A 248 16.04 2.44 23.98
CA ARG A 248 15.04 3.40 23.53
C ARG A 248 15.60 4.09 22.29
N ILE A 249 14.91 4.00 21.16
CA ILE A 249 15.38 4.53 19.88
C ILE A 249 14.34 5.47 19.30
N ALA A 250 14.76 6.63 18.85
CA ALA A 250 13.93 7.52 18.03
C ALA A 250 14.75 8.10 16.88
N SER A 251 14.08 8.44 15.80
CA SER A 251 14.72 9.06 14.64
C SER A 251 13.94 10.27 14.13
N SER A 252 14.61 11.08 13.31
CA SER A 252 14.06 12.27 12.67
C SER A 252 14.76 12.56 11.36
N PHE A 253 14.01 13.00 10.35
CA PHE A 253 14.59 13.53 9.12
C PHE A 253 14.98 15.02 9.24
N ILE A 254 14.70 15.65 10.40
CA ILE A 254 14.90 17.08 10.64
C ILE A 254 16.20 17.35 11.40
N SER A 255 16.36 16.79 12.61
CA SER A 255 17.52 17.04 13.47
C SER A 255 17.60 16.07 14.65
N PHE A 256 18.71 16.12 15.41
CA PHE A 256 18.82 15.40 16.69
C PHE A 256 17.84 15.91 17.73
N GLU A 257 17.58 17.22 17.78
CA GLU A 257 16.62 17.83 18.71
C GLU A 257 15.21 17.33 18.43
N GLN A 258 14.85 17.18 17.16
CA GLN A 258 13.56 16.61 16.76
C GLN A 258 13.48 15.11 17.08
N ALA A 259 14.56 14.35 16.88
CA ALA A 259 14.63 12.96 17.32
C ALA A 259 14.41 12.80 18.83
N ALA A 260 14.97 13.72 19.63
CA ALA A 260 14.74 13.77 21.07
C ALA A 260 13.27 14.10 21.44
N LEU A 261 12.60 14.94 20.65
CA LEU A 261 11.15 15.16 20.79
C LEU A 261 10.37 13.89 20.47
N ASN A 262 10.71 13.20 19.39
CA ASN A 262 10.05 11.96 18.97
C ASN A 262 10.25 10.83 20.00
N MET A 263 11.39 10.83 20.73
CA MET A 263 11.63 9.88 21.82
C MET A 263 10.58 9.95 22.93
N LYS A 264 9.95 11.10 23.12
CA LYS A 264 8.88 11.31 24.13
C LYS A 264 7.63 10.44 23.85
N GLU A 265 7.46 9.94 22.62
CA GLU A 265 6.36 9.02 22.30
C GLU A 265 6.42 7.73 23.15
N LEU A 266 7.60 7.30 23.58
CA LEU A 266 7.77 6.11 24.43
C LEU A 266 7.32 6.35 25.87
N GLY A 267 7.26 7.61 26.32
CA GLY A 267 6.88 7.93 27.70
C GLY A 267 7.75 7.20 28.73
N LYS A 268 7.11 6.63 29.75
CA LYS A 268 7.70 5.75 30.76
C LYS A 268 7.23 4.30 30.62
N ASP A 269 6.65 3.96 29.49
CA ASP A 269 6.07 2.65 29.28
C ASP A 269 7.16 1.58 29.15
N ASN A 270 6.88 0.41 29.68
CA ASN A 270 7.64 -0.81 29.39
C ASN A 270 7.16 -1.42 28.05
N ILE A 271 7.83 -2.48 27.60
CA ILE A 271 7.55 -3.08 26.29
C ILE A 271 6.14 -3.69 26.21
N GLU A 272 5.63 -4.24 27.30
CA GLU A 272 4.29 -4.81 27.38
C GLU A 272 3.22 -3.70 27.23
N GLN A 273 3.43 -2.55 27.88
CA GLN A 273 2.54 -1.40 27.80
C GLN A 273 2.55 -0.78 26.39
N LEU A 274 3.72 -0.67 25.78
CA LEU A 274 3.85 -0.18 24.38
C LEU A 274 3.19 -1.14 23.40
N ALA A 275 3.40 -2.45 23.57
CA ALA A 275 2.75 -3.46 22.74
C ALA A 275 1.23 -3.40 22.89
N GLN A 276 0.71 -3.22 24.12
CA GLN A 276 -0.73 -3.09 24.36
C GLN A 276 -1.30 -1.83 23.68
N LYS A 277 -0.63 -0.69 23.79
CA LYS A 277 -1.03 0.56 23.08
C LYS A 277 -0.99 0.38 21.56
N GLY A 278 0.00 -0.34 21.04
CA GLY A 278 0.07 -0.71 19.62
C GLY A 278 -1.08 -1.59 19.17
N LYS A 279 -1.41 -2.60 19.96
CA LYS A 279 -2.56 -3.47 19.75
C LYS A 279 -3.87 -2.68 19.71
N GLU A 280 -4.06 -1.77 20.64
CA GLU A 280 -5.24 -0.89 20.70
C GLU A 280 -5.34 0.01 19.47
N ALA A 281 -4.23 0.63 19.05
CA ALA A 281 -4.19 1.45 17.86
C ALA A 281 -4.56 0.67 16.58
N TRP A 282 -4.06 -0.56 16.44
CA TRP A 282 -4.44 -1.44 15.33
C TRP A 282 -5.89 -1.89 15.41
N ASN A 283 -6.39 -2.29 16.58
CA ASN A 283 -7.80 -2.68 16.75
C ASN A 283 -8.76 -1.54 16.44
N GLN A 284 -8.38 -0.29 16.72
CA GLN A 284 -9.20 0.88 16.41
C GLN A 284 -9.42 1.04 14.88
N VAL A 285 -8.41 0.78 14.06
CA VAL A 285 -8.53 0.91 12.60
C VAL A 285 -9.04 -0.36 11.94
N LEU A 286 -8.61 -1.54 12.38
CA LEU A 286 -9.08 -2.83 11.85
C LEU A 286 -10.56 -3.07 12.18
N GLY A 287 -10.98 -2.68 13.37
CA GLY A 287 -12.36 -2.85 13.85
C GLY A 287 -13.39 -1.95 13.16
N LYS A 288 -12.97 -1.04 12.29
CA LYS A 288 -13.90 -0.30 11.42
C LYS A 288 -14.59 -1.20 10.40
N ILE A 289 -14.02 -2.36 10.09
CA ILE A 289 -14.64 -3.37 9.24
C ILE A 289 -14.67 -4.70 10.00
N GLU A 290 -15.85 -5.11 10.41
CA GLU A 290 -16.07 -6.39 11.10
C GLU A 290 -16.65 -7.39 10.11
N VAL A 291 -16.07 -8.60 10.02
CA VAL A 291 -16.59 -9.69 9.18
C VAL A 291 -16.93 -10.91 10.02
N GLU A 292 -17.97 -11.63 9.61
CA GLU A 292 -18.51 -12.78 10.33
C GLU A 292 -18.92 -13.91 9.36
N GLY A 293 -18.82 -15.16 9.82
CA GLY A 293 -19.29 -16.33 9.07
C GLY A 293 -18.32 -16.83 8.01
N GLY A 294 -17.02 -16.48 8.13
CA GLY A 294 -15.92 -17.09 7.38
C GLY A 294 -15.23 -18.21 8.15
N ASN A 295 -14.33 -18.94 7.49
CA ASN A 295 -13.37 -19.83 8.17
C ASN A 295 -12.14 -19.05 8.67
N LEU A 296 -11.26 -19.72 9.43
CA LEU A 296 -10.11 -19.07 10.04
C LEU A 296 -9.14 -18.46 8.99
N ASP A 297 -8.91 -19.16 7.87
CA ASP A 297 -8.00 -18.67 6.82
C ASP A 297 -8.59 -17.45 6.11
N GLN A 298 -9.91 -17.41 5.90
CA GLN A 298 -10.60 -16.23 5.37
C GLN A 298 -10.48 -15.01 6.30
N TYR A 299 -10.65 -15.20 7.61
CA TYR A 299 -10.42 -14.14 8.59
C TYR A 299 -8.98 -13.64 8.56
N ARG A 300 -8.01 -14.55 8.57
CA ARG A 300 -6.59 -14.20 8.54
C ARG A 300 -6.21 -13.49 7.25
N THR A 301 -6.67 -13.97 6.10
CA THR A 301 -6.43 -13.32 4.82
C THR A 301 -7.03 -11.92 4.80
N PHE A 302 -8.28 -11.77 5.21
CA PHE A 302 -8.98 -10.49 5.23
C PHE A 302 -8.27 -9.45 6.11
N TYR A 303 -7.99 -9.79 7.37
CA TYR A 303 -7.36 -8.84 8.30
C TYR A 303 -5.88 -8.62 8.01
N SER A 304 -5.17 -9.58 7.42
CA SER A 304 -3.81 -9.37 6.93
C SER A 304 -3.79 -8.41 5.73
N CYS A 305 -4.73 -8.55 4.80
CA CYS A 305 -4.91 -7.61 3.68
C CYS A 305 -5.33 -6.22 4.19
N LEU A 306 -6.25 -6.13 5.16
CA LEU A 306 -6.64 -4.84 5.72
C LEU A 306 -5.45 -4.16 6.44
N TYR A 307 -4.67 -4.90 7.21
CA TYR A 307 -3.43 -4.40 7.82
C TYR A 307 -2.47 -3.84 6.76
N ARG A 308 -2.21 -4.55 5.64
CA ARG A 308 -1.36 -4.07 4.55
C ARG A 308 -1.92 -2.80 3.90
N SER A 309 -3.23 -2.67 3.79
CA SER A 309 -3.90 -1.48 3.25
C SER A 309 -3.75 -0.24 4.15
N LEU A 310 -3.32 -0.40 5.41
CA LEU A 310 -3.21 0.67 6.41
C LEU A 310 -1.75 0.97 6.81
N LEU A 311 -0.78 0.50 6.03
CA LEU A 311 0.64 0.80 6.20
C LEU A 311 1.07 2.00 5.36
N PHE A 312 0.61 2.10 4.12
CA PHE A 312 0.99 3.12 3.15
C PHE A 312 -0.23 3.93 2.66
N PRO A 313 -0.04 5.18 2.22
CA PRO A 313 1.18 5.99 2.30
C PRO A 313 1.64 6.19 3.74
N ARG A 314 2.97 6.31 3.91
CA ARG A 314 3.59 6.47 5.22
C ARG A 314 3.63 7.95 5.62
N LYS A 315 3.43 8.27 6.90
CA LYS A 315 3.71 9.59 7.47
C LYS A 315 5.17 9.97 7.21
N PHE A 316 5.38 11.16 6.70
CA PHE A 316 6.69 11.77 6.52
C PHE A 316 6.75 13.15 7.16
N TYR A 317 5.96 13.34 8.21
CA TYR A 317 5.95 14.53 9.05
C TYR A 317 6.18 14.16 10.49
N GLU A 318 6.63 15.14 11.23
CA GLU A 318 6.93 15.03 12.66
C GLU A 318 6.10 16.09 13.40
N LEU A 319 6.14 16.06 14.72
CA LEU A 319 5.45 17.06 15.53
C LEU A 319 6.49 17.95 16.21
N ASP A 320 6.37 19.25 16.05
CA ASP A 320 7.21 20.20 16.73
C ASP A 320 6.92 20.26 18.25
N ALA A 321 7.63 21.11 18.99
CA ALA A 321 7.46 21.26 20.44
C ALA A 321 6.05 21.73 20.84
N ALA A 322 5.31 22.36 19.93
CA ALA A 322 3.92 22.78 20.12
C ALA A 322 2.91 21.72 19.66
N GLY A 323 3.37 20.55 19.17
CA GLY A 323 2.51 19.50 18.65
C GLY A 323 1.96 19.77 17.25
N GLN A 324 2.55 20.72 16.51
CA GLN A 324 2.12 21.03 15.15
C GLN A 324 2.90 20.20 14.12
N PRO A 325 2.26 19.79 13.00
CA PRO A 325 2.95 19.04 11.94
C PRO A 325 4.02 19.90 11.28
N VAL A 326 5.21 19.32 11.17
CA VAL A 326 6.39 19.87 10.51
C VAL A 326 7.10 18.76 9.77
N HIS A 327 7.71 19.05 8.63
CA HIS A 327 8.40 18.02 7.86
C HIS A 327 9.69 18.53 7.22
N TYR A 328 10.64 17.64 7.05
CA TYR A 328 11.71 17.80 6.09
C TYR A 328 11.13 17.57 4.69
N SER A 329 11.27 18.55 3.79
CA SER A 329 10.81 18.40 2.41
C SER A 329 11.75 17.47 1.64
N PRO A 330 11.28 16.28 1.19
CA PRO A 330 12.09 15.41 0.36
C PRO A 330 12.24 15.94 -1.07
N TYR A 331 11.65 17.09 -1.38
CA TYR A 331 11.68 17.72 -2.70
C TYR A 331 12.67 18.88 -2.78
N ASN A 332 12.78 19.72 -1.75
CA ASN A 332 13.64 20.90 -1.75
C ASN A 332 14.62 20.97 -0.58
N GLY A 333 14.58 20.03 0.37
CA GLY A 333 15.51 19.95 1.49
C GLY A 333 15.28 20.95 2.62
N GLN A 334 14.18 21.69 2.61
CA GLN A 334 13.82 22.63 3.66
C GLN A 334 12.98 21.96 4.74
N VAL A 335 12.99 22.52 5.94
CA VAL A 335 12.06 22.14 7.01
C VAL A 335 10.87 23.10 6.96
N LEU A 336 9.69 22.56 6.74
CA LEU A 336 8.47 23.31 6.42
C LEU A 336 7.29 22.84 7.30
N PRO A 337 6.33 23.72 7.60
CA PRO A 337 5.12 23.34 8.33
C PRO A 337 4.17 22.49 7.47
N GLY A 338 3.34 21.68 8.12
CA GLY A 338 2.26 20.93 7.50
C GLY A 338 2.56 19.44 7.32
N TYR A 339 1.54 18.75 6.83
CA TYR A 339 1.58 17.30 6.57
C TYR A 339 2.44 16.96 5.36
N MET A 340 3.08 15.81 5.43
CA MET A 340 3.76 15.15 4.32
C MET A 340 3.58 13.63 4.47
N TYR A 341 3.26 12.96 3.37
CA TYR A 341 3.17 11.51 3.25
C TYR A 341 3.99 11.05 2.05
N THR A 342 4.44 9.80 2.08
CA THR A 342 5.29 9.25 1.04
C THR A 342 5.16 7.73 0.94
N ASP A 343 6.00 7.12 0.10
CA ASP A 343 6.11 5.67 -0.11
C ASP A 343 4.85 5.08 -0.74
N THR A 344 4.50 5.62 -1.90
CA THR A 344 3.39 5.12 -2.71
C THR A 344 3.58 5.46 -4.19
N GLY A 345 3.10 4.57 -5.05
CA GLY A 345 2.92 4.79 -6.48
C GLY A 345 1.45 4.89 -6.84
N PHE A 346 1.06 5.97 -7.49
CA PHE A 346 -0.36 6.18 -7.80
C PHE A 346 -0.88 5.30 -8.95
N TRP A 347 0.01 4.88 -9.86
CA TRP A 347 -0.36 3.91 -10.90
C TRP A 347 -0.97 2.64 -10.31
N ASP A 348 -0.41 2.18 -9.18
CA ASP A 348 -0.91 1.04 -8.42
C ASP A 348 -2.15 1.42 -7.60
N THR A 349 -2.03 2.45 -6.75
CA THR A 349 -2.90 2.66 -5.59
C THR A 349 -4.14 3.52 -5.85
N PHE A 350 -4.22 4.22 -7.00
CA PHE A 350 -5.43 5.00 -7.33
C PHE A 350 -6.66 4.10 -7.48
N ARG A 351 -6.47 2.84 -7.84
CA ARG A 351 -7.52 1.91 -8.29
C ARG A 351 -8.49 1.56 -7.16
N CYS A 352 -7.98 1.15 -5.99
CA CYS A 352 -8.86 0.87 -4.86
C CYS A 352 -8.27 1.19 -3.48
N LEU A 353 -6.97 1.32 -3.29
CA LEU A 353 -6.44 1.70 -1.98
C LEU A 353 -6.95 3.08 -1.56
N PHE A 354 -6.76 4.11 -2.39
CA PHE A 354 -7.25 5.46 -2.06
C PHE A 354 -8.78 5.53 -1.97
N PRO A 355 -9.56 4.86 -2.82
CA PRO A 355 -11.01 4.71 -2.60
C PRO A 355 -11.37 4.06 -1.27
N LEU A 356 -10.61 3.07 -0.77
CA LEU A 356 -10.81 2.49 0.55
C LEU A 356 -10.57 3.54 1.66
N LEU A 357 -9.50 4.34 1.52
CA LEU A 357 -9.22 5.43 2.45
C LEU A 357 -10.31 6.50 2.42
N ASN A 358 -10.84 6.84 1.25
CA ASN A 358 -11.97 7.77 1.11
C ASN A 358 -13.23 7.26 1.82
N LEU A 359 -13.50 5.96 1.76
CA LEU A 359 -14.70 5.37 2.34
C LEU A 359 -14.59 5.19 3.85
N MET A 360 -13.47 4.64 4.32
CA MET A 360 -13.33 4.15 5.70
C MET A 360 -12.46 5.03 6.60
N TYR A 361 -11.51 5.78 6.01
CA TYR A 361 -10.49 6.55 6.74
C TYR A 361 -10.32 7.98 6.19
N PRO A 362 -11.43 8.72 5.94
CA PRO A 362 -11.36 10.02 5.27
C PRO A 362 -10.58 11.07 6.05
N SER A 363 -10.52 11.01 7.38
CA SER A 363 -9.74 11.96 8.20
C SER A 363 -8.23 11.82 7.95
N VAL A 364 -7.71 10.60 7.90
CA VAL A 364 -6.30 10.35 7.57
C VAL A 364 -6.02 10.71 6.11
N ASN A 365 -6.94 10.35 5.20
CA ASN A 365 -6.75 10.70 3.79
C ASN A 365 -6.78 12.22 3.56
N LYS A 366 -7.50 12.99 4.37
CA LYS A 366 -7.43 14.47 4.30
C LYS A 366 -6.02 14.98 4.55
N GLU A 367 -5.32 14.46 5.57
CA GLU A 367 -3.92 14.79 5.81
C GLU A 367 -3.02 14.42 4.61
N MET A 368 -3.26 13.26 3.98
CA MET A 368 -2.53 12.82 2.79
C MET A 368 -2.77 13.78 1.60
N GLN A 369 -4.02 14.20 1.39
CA GLN A 369 -4.36 15.16 0.33
C GLN A 369 -3.72 16.53 0.57
N GLU A 370 -3.69 17.01 1.81
CA GLU A 370 -2.97 18.24 2.17
C GLU A 370 -1.46 18.09 1.96
N GLY A 371 -0.88 16.93 2.26
CA GLY A 371 0.51 16.59 1.94
C GLY A 371 0.81 16.65 0.45
N LEU A 372 -0.11 16.23 -0.41
CA LEU A 372 0.03 16.36 -1.87
C LEU A 372 0.04 17.83 -2.33
N ILE A 373 -0.79 18.67 -1.72
CA ILE A 373 -0.75 20.13 -1.98
C ILE A 373 0.62 20.70 -1.59
N ASN A 374 1.16 20.30 -0.44
CA ASN A 374 2.50 20.71 -0.02
C ASN A 374 3.57 20.23 -1.02
N THR A 375 3.49 18.99 -1.49
CA THR A 375 4.39 18.45 -2.52
C THR A 375 4.39 19.32 -3.78
N TYR A 376 3.23 19.72 -4.26
CA TYR A 376 3.13 20.60 -5.42
C TYR A 376 3.77 21.98 -5.16
N LYS A 377 3.51 22.58 -4.00
CA LYS A 377 4.11 23.87 -3.62
C LYS A 377 5.63 23.80 -3.52
N GLU A 378 6.17 22.67 -3.07
CA GLU A 378 7.59 22.48 -2.82
C GLU A 378 8.39 22.02 -4.04
N SER A 379 7.76 21.32 -4.99
CA SER A 379 8.42 20.73 -6.17
C SER A 379 7.91 21.25 -7.51
N GLY A 380 6.75 21.91 -7.57
CA GLY A 380 6.08 22.31 -8.79
C GLY A 380 5.28 21.22 -9.49
N PHE A 381 5.23 19.99 -8.91
CA PHE A 381 4.47 18.85 -9.45
C PHE A 381 3.80 18.06 -8.35
N PHE A 382 2.64 17.47 -8.64
CA PHE A 382 2.16 16.33 -7.86
C PHE A 382 3.04 15.11 -8.15
N PRO A 383 3.29 14.25 -7.15
CA PRO A 383 4.05 13.02 -7.38
C PRO A 383 3.21 12.01 -8.16
N GLU A 384 3.85 11.16 -8.95
CA GLU A 384 3.23 9.96 -9.49
C GLU A 384 3.77 8.70 -8.79
N TRP A 385 5.03 8.75 -8.41
CA TRP A 385 5.68 7.84 -7.46
C TRP A 385 6.54 8.64 -6.50
N ALA A 386 6.41 8.41 -5.21
CA ALA A 386 7.21 9.09 -4.18
C ALA A 386 7.85 8.08 -3.22
N SER A 387 9.18 8.22 -2.97
CA SER A 387 9.92 7.46 -1.95
C SER A 387 11.34 8.05 -1.73
N PRO A 388 11.56 8.98 -0.78
CA PRO A 388 10.53 9.83 -0.18
C PRO A 388 10.07 10.96 -1.10
N GLY A 389 10.90 11.46 -2.02
CA GLY A 389 10.54 12.41 -3.07
C GLY A 389 10.23 11.72 -4.40
N HIS A 390 10.19 12.49 -5.49
CA HIS A 390 9.85 11.96 -6.82
C HIS A 390 10.74 10.79 -7.24
N ARG A 391 10.13 9.73 -7.73
CA ARG A 391 10.80 8.55 -8.29
C ARG A 391 10.39 8.34 -9.74
N GLY A 392 11.37 8.00 -10.58
CA GLY A 392 11.17 7.73 -12.00
C GLY A 392 10.64 6.32 -12.23
N CYS A 393 9.35 6.11 -12.02
CA CYS A 393 8.73 4.79 -12.09
C CYS A 393 7.29 4.91 -12.62
N MET A 394 6.83 3.90 -13.37
CA MET A 394 5.49 3.72 -13.92
C MET A 394 5.04 4.83 -14.89
N VAL A 395 3.79 4.77 -15.27
CA VAL A 395 3.16 5.65 -16.27
C VAL A 395 1.88 6.27 -15.72
N GLY A 396 1.37 7.26 -16.41
CA GLY A 396 0.13 7.92 -16.05
C GLY A 396 0.35 9.22 -15.27
N ASN A 397 -0.74 9.94 -15.09
CA ASN A 397 -0.82 11.17 -14.29
C ASN A 397 -1.90 10.95 -13.23
N ASN A 398 -1.77 9.83 -12.50
CA ASN A 398 -2.82 9.26 -11.64
C ASN A 398 -3.02 10.04 -10.34
N SER A 399 -2.14 11.01 -10.03
CA SER A 399 -2.42 12.06 -9.06
C SER A 399 -3.78 12.73 -9.30
N ALA A 400 -4.19 12.87 -10.57
CA ALA A 400 -5.52 13.39 -10.93
C ALA A 400 -6.64 12.52 -10.34
N SER A 401 -6.54 11.19 -10.47
CA SER A 401 -7.51 10.27 -9.89
C SER A 401 -7.55 10.36 -8.38
N VAL A 402 -6.38 10.30 -7.73
CA VAL A 402 -6.25 10.32 -6.26
C VAL A 402 -6.84 11.60 -5.66
N LEU A 403 -6.53 12.76 -6.24
CA LEU A 403 -6.99 14.06 -5.75
C LEU A 403 -8.47 14.30 -6.07
N VAL A 404 -8.91 13.97 -7.27
CA VAL A 404 -10.30 14.22 -7.71
C VAL A 404 -11.26 13.27 -7.01
N ASP A 405 -10.95 11.97 -6.89
CA ASP A 405 -11.81 11.02 -6.18
C ASP A 405 -12.02 11.42 -4.71
N ALA A 406 -10.95 11.83 -4.03
CA ALA A 406 -11.02 12.31 -2.66
C ALA A 406 -11.93 13.55 -2.54
N TYR A 407 -11.72 14.55 -3.39
CA TYR A 407 -12.51 15.78 -3.38
C TYR A 407 -13.99 15.52 -3.67
N MET A 408 -14.30 14.72 -4.70
CA MET A 408 -15.67 14.38 -5.09
C MET A 408 -16.40 13.56 -4.01
N LYS A 409 -15.68 12.77 -3.22
CA LYS A 409 -16.19 11.98 -2.09
C LYS A 409 -16.18 12.72 -0.74
N GLY A 410 -15.95 14.04 -0.76
CA GLY A 410 -16.06 14.91 0.43
C GLY A 410 -14.78 15.04 1.25
N VAL A 411 -13.66 14.41 0.85
CA VAL A 411 -12.33 14.62 1.43
C VAL A 411 -11.72 15.86 0.76
N LYS A 412 -12.14 17.04 1.24
CA LYS A 412 -11.81 18.31 0.59
C LYS A 412 -10.61 18.98 1.24
N VAL A 413 -9.62 19.34 0.44
CA VAL A 413 -8.52 20.21 0.83
C VAL A 413 -9.00 21.66 0.89
N ASP A 414 -8.36 22.47 1.72
CA ASP A 414 -8.72 23.88 1.85
C ASP A 414 -8.24 24.69 0.63
N ASP A 415 -7.07 24.34 0.08
CA ASP A 415 -6.47 25.03 -1.09
C ASP A 415 -6.83 24.35 -2.42
N ILE A 416 -8.12 24.36 -2.75
CA ILE A 416 -8.63 23.81 -4.02
C ILE A 416 -8.08 24.51 -5.26
N LYS A 417 -7.70 25.78 -5.13
CA LYS A 417 -7.09 26.54 -6.23
C LYS A 417 -5.76 25.93 -6.63
N THR A 418 -4.85 25.72 -5.68
CA THR A 418 -3.56 25.05 -5.91
C THR A 418 -3.74 23.64 -6.44
N LEU A 419 -4.72 22.88 -5.93
CA LEU A 419 -5.04 21.54 -6.44
C LEU A 419 -5.35 21.60 -7.94
N TYR A 420 -6.29 22.44 -8.34
CA TYR A 420 -6.71 22.54 -9.75
C TYR A 420 -5.58 23.04 -10.65
N GLU A 421 -4.85 24.09 -10.23
CA GLU A 421 -3.69 24.62 -10.98
C GLU A 421 -2.62 23.54 -11.18
N GLY A 422 -2.33 22.74 -10.15
CA GLY A 422 -1.34 21.67 -10.22
C GLY A 422 -1.75 20.54 -11.16
N LEU A 423 -3.03 20.18 -11.18
CA LEU A 423 -3.55 19.21 -12.15
C LEU A 423 -3.40 19.71 -13.59
N ILE A 424 -3.78 20.97 -13.85
CA ILE A 424 -3.62 21.56 -15.18
C ILE A 424 -2.14 21.63 -15.59
N HIS A 425 -1.26 22.05 -14.67
CA HIS A 425 0.19 22.09 -14.91
C HIS A 425 0.73 20.74 -15.35
N GLY A 426 0.34 19.65 -14.71
CA GLY A 426 0.75 18.29 -15.05
C GLY A 426 0.32 17.85 -16.45
N THR A 427 -0.77 18.40 -17.00
CA THR A 427 -1.24 18.04 -18.36
C THR A 427 -0.39 18.65 -19.49
N GLU A 428 0.44 19.63 -19.18
CA GLU A 428 1.20 20.42 -20.17
C GLU A 428 2.71 20.46 -19.89
N ASN A 429 3.16 19.68 -18.90
CA ASN A 429 4.55 19.67 -18.45
C ASN A 429 5.03 18.27 -18.06
N VAL A 430 6.36 18.12 -18.09
CA VAL A 430 7.10 16.98 -17.58
C VAL A 430 8.13 17.51 -16.59
N HIS A 431 8.29 16.85 -15.47
CA HIS A 431 9.32 17.21 -14.48
C HIS A 431 10.72 17.10 -15.12
N PRO A 432 11.59 18.11 -14.98
CA PRO A 432 12.85 18.18 -15.73
C PRO A 432 13.82 17.03 -15.41
N GLN A 433 13.72 16.42 -14.24
CA GLN A 433 14.64 15.36 -13.81
C GLN A 433 13.95 13.97 -13.69
N VAL A 434 12.64 13.92 -13.62
CA VAL A 434 11.86 12.68 -13.41
C VAL A 434 10.74 12.61 -14.45
N SER A 435 11.05 11.99 -15.58
CA SER A 435 10.18 11.99 -16.77
C SER A 435 8.81 11.28 -16.58
N SER A 436 8.67 10.44 -15.55
CA SER A 436 7.38 9.82 -15.18
C SER A 436 6.46 10.77 -14.40
N THR A 437 6.95 11.92 -13.95
CA THR A 437 6.18 12.95 -13.25
C THR A 437 5.72 14.02 -14.24
N GLY A 438 4.46 14.41 -14.17
CA GLY A 438 3.78 15.13 -15.25
C GLY A 438 3.35 14.18 -16.36
N ARG A 439 3.36 14.61 -17.62
CA ARG A 439 2.93 13.78 -18.77
C ARG A 439 3.99 13.68 -19.85
N LEU A 440 4.82 12.65 -19.79
CA LEU A 440 5.75 12.36 -20.90
C LEU A 440 4.97 12.14 -22.20
N GLY A 441 5.38 12.82 -23.27
CA GLY A 441 4.68 12.77 -24.54
C GLY A 441 3.48 13.72 -24.66
N TYR A 442 3.26 14.62 -23.69
CA TYR A 442 2.10 15.53 -23.67
C TYR A 442 1.95 16.36 -24.95
N LYS A 443 3.04 16.75 -25.60
CA LYS A 443 2.98 17.54 -26.85
C LYS A 443 2.28 16.77 -27.98
N TYR A 444 2.60 15.47 -28.10
CA TYR A 444 1.91 14.58 -29.04
C TYR A 444 0.48 14.33 -28.63
N TYR A 445 0.28 13.95 -27.37
CA TYR A 445 -1.04 13.63 -26.83
C TYR A 445 -2.01 14.80 -26.98
N ASN A 446 -1.59 16.01 -26.62
CA ASN A 446 -2.44 17.20 -26.70
C ASN A 446 -2.77 17.60 -28.16
N LYS A 447 -1.91 17.24 -29.12
CA LYS A 447 -2.10 17.55 -30.57
C LYS A 447 -2.85 16.44 -31.31
N LEU A 448 -2.45 15.20 -31.13
CA LEU A 448 -2.92 14.04 -31.90
C LEU A 448 -4.04 13.25 -31.19
N GLY A 449 -4.16 13.39 -29.86
CA GLY A 449 -5.05 12.57 -29.04
C GLY A 449 -4.44 11.24 -28.60
N TYR A 450 -3.15 11.02 -28.81
CA TYR A 450 -2.40 9.87 -28.34
C TYR A 450 -0.90 10.14 -28.35
N VAL A 451 -0.15 9.33 -27.59
CA VAL A 451 1.32 9.30 -27.67
C VAL A 451 1.71 8.29 -28.74
N PRO A 452 2.43 8.71 -29.80
CA PRO A 452 2.74 7.82 -30.92
C PRO A 452 3.71 6.70 -30.54
N TYR A 453 3.57 5.57 -31.22
CA TYR A 453 4.42 4.39 -31.05
C TYR A 453 5.85 4.60 -31.55
N ASP A 454 6.02 5.32 -32.67
CA ASP A 454 7.27 5.47 -33.42
C ASP A 454 8.13 6.71 -33.06
N VAL A 455 7.81 7.39 -31.93
CA VAL A 455 8.52 8.60 -31.49
C VAL A 455 9.52 8.38 -30.36
N LYS A 456 9.92 7.14 -30.10
CA LYS A 456 10.87 6.73 -29.03
C LYS A 456 10.40 7.05 -27.61
N ILE A 457 9.10 7.00 -27.39
CA ILE A 457 8.47 7.03 -26.06
C ILE A 457 7.86 5.65 -25.84
N ASN A 458 8.47 4.86 -24.97
CA ASN A 458 7.96 3.53 -24.62
C ASN A 458 6.67 3.63 -23.80
N GLU A 459 5.96 2.52 -23.76
CA GLU A 459 4.69 2.41 -23.00
C GLU A 459 3.64 3.44 -23.50
N ASN A 460 3.74 3.81 -24.76
CA ASN A 460 2.96 4.88 -25.38
C ASN A 460 1.45 4.62 -25.38
N ALA A 461 1.01 3.39 -25.60
CA ALA A 461 -0.39 3.03 -25.52
C ALA A 461 -0.90 3.07 -24.08
N ALA A 462 -0.14 2.51 -23.13
CA ALA A 462 -0.48 2.61 -21.72
C ALA A 462 -0.60 4.06 -21.25
N ARG A 463 0.38 4.92 -21.60
CA ARG A 463 0.34 6.37 -21.30
C ARG A 463 -0.91 7.04 -21.85
N THR A 464 -1.28 6.75 -23.08
CA THR A 464 -2.47 7.33 -23.73
C THR A 464 -3.75 6.94 -22.99
N LEU A 465 -3.90 5.68 -22.61
CA LEU A 465 -5.06 5.19 -21.87
C LEU A 465 -5.15 5.83 -20.49
N GLU A 466 -4.04 5.90 -19.77
CA GLU A 466 -3.97 6.57 -18.47
C GLU A 466 -4.34 8.05 -18.57
N TYR A 467 -3.75 8.78 -19.54
CA TYR A 467 -4.02 10.21 -19.71
C TYR A 467 -5.47 10.51 -20.07
N ALA A 468 -6.12 9.66 -20.87
CA ALA A 468 -7.53 9.79 -21.19
C ALA A 468 -8.41 9.70 -19.94
N TYR A 469 -8.14 8.74 -19.07
CA TYR A 469 -8.82 8.61 -17.79
C TYR A 469 -8.49 9.78 -16.83
N ASN A 470 -7.22 10.18 -16.76
CA ASN A 470 -6.82 11.31 -15.93
C ASN A 470 -7.50 12.61 -16.37
N ASP A 471 -7.68 12.82 -17.68
CA ASP A 471 -8.41 13.96 -18.22
C ASP A 471 -9.90 13.90 -17.90
N TRP A 472 -10.49 12.71 -17.85
CA TRP A 472 -11.86 12.54 -17.37
C TRP A 472 -11.98 12.92 -15.88
N CYS A 473 -11.01 12.59 -15.05
CA CYS A 473 -10.99 13.02 -13.65
C CYS A 473 -10.96 14.55 -13.55
N ILE A 474 -10.10 15.21 -14.35
CA ILE A 474 -10.03 16.68 -14.40
C ILE A 474 -11.35 17.28 -14.91
N TYR A 475 -11.98 16.66 -15.92
CA TYR A 475 -13.30 17.03 -16.40
C TYR A 475 -14.35 17.04 -15.26
N GLN A 476 -14.39 16.00 -14.44
CA GLN A 476 -15.30 15.93 -13.30
C GLN A 476 -15.08 17.07 -12.30
N LEU A 477 -13.83 17.33 -11.95
CA LEU A 477 -13.49 18.42 -11.04
C LEU A 477 -13.79 19.80 -11.67
N ALA A 478 -13.51 19.97 -12.95
CA ALA A 478 -13.80 21.21 -13.66
C ALA A 478 -15.30 21.54 -13.69
N LYS A 479 -16.16 20.51 -13.84
CA LYS A 479 -17.62 20.64 -13.71
C LYS A 479 -18.03 21.06 -12.32
N GLU A 480 -17.53 20.36 -11.29
CA GLU A 480 -17.83 20.65 -9.87
C GLU A 480 -17.43 22.08 -9.51
N LEU A 481 -16.25 22.54 -9.97
CA LEU A 481 -15.74 23.88 -9.73
C LEU A 481 -16.35 24.94 -10.66
N LYS A 482 -17.27 24.57 -11.57
CA LYS A 482 -17.90 25.46 -12.53
C LYS A 482 -16.90 26.26 -13.36
N ARG A 483 -15.85 25.58 -13.84
CA ARG A 483 -14.83 26.17 -14.68
C ARG A 483 -15.42 26.65 -16.02
N PRO A 484 -14.71 27.51 -16.79
CA PRO A 484 -15.16 27.94 -18.10
C PRO A 484 -15.49 26.77 -19.04
N LYS A 485 -16.56 26.87 -19.81
CA LYS A 485 -17.01 25.79 -20.73
C LYS A 485 -15.90 25.31 -21.67
N LYS A 486 -14.99 26.19 -22.07
CA LYS A 486 -13.84 25.83 -22.90
C LYS A 486 -12.93 24.81 -22.23
N GLU A 487 -12.65 24.97 -20.94
CA GLU A 487 -11.84 24.01 -20.16
C GLU A 487 -12.58 22.69 -19.99
N ILE A 488 -13.85 22.73 -19.59
CA ILE A 488 -14.68 21.54 -19.42
C ILE A 488 -14.74 20.74 -20.72
N ASN A 489 -15.01 21.40 -21.85
CA ASN A 489 -15.09 20.72 -23.15
C ASN A 489 -13.75 20.17 -23.63
N LEU A 490 -12.64 20.82 -23.29
CA LEU A 490 -11.29 20.32 -23.61
C LEU A 490 -11.04 18.97 -22.95
N PHE A 491 -11.30 18.87 -21.66
CA PHE A 491 -11.08 17.63 -20.90
C PHE A 491 -12.11 16.56 -21.24
N ALA A 492 -13.37 16.92 -21.52
CA ALA A 492 -14.37 16.00 -22.04
C ALA A 492 -13.92 15.37 -23.38
N LYS A 493 -13.37 16.18 -24.31
CA LYS A 493 -12.83 15.68 -25.57
C LYS A 493 -11.63 14.75 -25.35
N ARG A 494 -10.68 15.14 -24.50
CA ARG A 494 -9.48 14.35 -24.22
C ARG A 494 -9.80 13.02 -23.51
N ALA A 495 -10.84 12.99 -22.70
CA ALA A 495 -11.33 11.77 -22.05
C ALA A 495 -11.73 10.67 -23.06
N MET A 496 -12.04 11.03 -24.30
CA MET A 496 -12.37 10.10 -25.38
C MET A 496 -11.16 9.61 -26.18
N ASN A 497 -9.96 10.07 -25.86
CA ASN A 497 -8.74 9.76 -26.60
C ASN A 497 -8.35 8.27 -26.61
N TYR A 498 -8.82 7.48 -25.66
CA TYR A 498 -8.64 6.03 -25.65
C TYR A 498 -9.11 5.38 -26.95
N LYS A 499 -10.14 5.96 -27.63
CA LYS A 499 -10.70 5.46 -28.89
C LYS A 499 -9.67 5.45 -30.03
N ASN A 500 -8.65 6.31 -29.97
CA ASN A 500 -7.62 6.39 -30.98
C ASN A 500 -6.72 5.13 -31.03
N LEU A 501 -6.67 4.35 -29.96
CA LEU A 501 -5.83 3.16 -29.87
C LEU A 501 -6.59 1.86 -30.16
N PHE A 502 -7.92 1.91 -30.30
CA PHE A 502 -8.72 0.72 -30.50
C PHE A 502 -8.60 0.22 -31.94
N ASP A 503 -8.06 -0.98 -32.09
CA ASP A 503 -7.98 -1.67 -33.38
C ASP A 503 -9.24 -2.53 -33.61
N LYS A 504 -10.02 -2.13 -34.61
CA LYS A 504 -11.28 -2.81 -34.94
C LYS A 504 -11.12 -4.25 -35.44
N GLU A 505 -9.96 -4.59 -35.98
CA GLU A 505 -9.67 -5.94 -36.48
C GLU A 505 -9.42 -6.91 -35.33
N SER A 506 -8.47 -6.56 -34.43
CA SER A 506 -8.14 -7.39 -33.27
C SER A 506 -9.14 -7.27 -32.11
N LYS A 507 -9.96 -6.21 -32.08
CA LYS A 507 -10.84 -5.83 -30.94
C LYS A 507 -10.05 -5.48 -29.66
N LEU A 508 -8.78 -5.13 -29.78
CA LEU A 508 -7.87 -4.83 -28.69
C LEU A 508 -7.22 -3.45 -28.87
N MET A 509 -6.63 -2.91 -27.81
CA MET A 509 -5.82 -1.70 -27.87
C MET A 509 -4.47 -2.01 -28.51
N ARG A 510 -3.99 -1.12 -29.36
CA ARG A 510 -2.77 -1.28 -30.15
C ARG A 510 -2.03 0.06 -30.27
N GLY A 511 -0.71 0.02 -30.24
CA GLY A 511 0.11 1.21 -30.51
C GLY A 511 -0.22 1.85 -31.86
N ARG A 512 -0.15 3.19 -31.94
CA ARG A 512 -0.44 3.96 -33.13
C ARG A 512 0.72 4.90 -33.48
N ASN A 513 1.13 4.90 -34.74
CA ASN A 513 2.22 5.73 -35.24
C ASN A 513 1.82 7.20 -35.40
N GLU A 514 2.80 8.10 -35.50
CA GLU A 514 2.55 9.55 -35.65
C GLU A 514 1.72 9.88 -36.91
N ASP A 515 1.89 9.10 -37.97
CA ASP A 515 1.12 9.24 -39.23
C ASP A 515 -0.32 8.70 -39.14
N GLY A 516 -0.72 8.14 -38.03
CA GLY A 516 -2.05 7.59 -37.78
C GLY A 516 -2.24 6.13 -38.16
N THR A 517 -1.23 5.45 -38.67
CA THR A 517 -1.26 3.99 -38.89
C THR A 517 -1.07 3.23 -37.57
N PHE A 518 -1.55 1.99 -37.49
CA PHE A 518 -1.29 1.17 -36.33
C PHE A 518 0.10 0.53 -36.38
N GLN A 519 0.68 0.29 -35.21
CA GLN A 519 1.92 -0.48 -35.03
C GLN A 519 1.88 -1.81 -35.81
N SER A 520 2.93 -2.09 -36.57
CA SER A 520 3.07 -3.32 -37.31
C SER A 520 4.56 -3.72 -37.36
N PRO A 521 4.92 -5.00 -37.08
CA PRO A 521 4.03 -6.10 -36.68
C PRO A 521 3.41 -5.89 -35.31
N PHE A 522 2.33 -6.63 -35.00
CA PHE A 522 1.62 -6.57 -33.73
C PHE A 522 1.36 -7.97 -33.20
N SER A 523 1.73 -8.19 -31.94
CA SER A 523 1.34 -9.37 -31.16
C SER A 523 0.59 -8.92 -29.92
N PRO A 524 -0.66 -9.36 -29.73
CA PRO A 524 -1.43 -9.01 -28.52
C PRO A 524 -0.86 -9.65 -27.24
N LEU A 525 0.03 -10.62 -27.38
CA LEU A 525 0.71 -11.34 -26.28
C LEU A 525 2.05 -10.73 -25.91
N LYS A 526 2.53 -9.69 -26.62
CA LYS A 526 3.82 -9.05 -26.34
C LYS A 526 3.70 -8.19 -25.10
N TRP A 527 4.51 -8.51 -24.10
CA TRP A 527 4.63 -7.76 -22.86
C TRP A 527 5.60 -6.58 -23.02
N GLY A 528 5.24 -5.43 -22.43
CA GLY A 528 6.02 -4.20 -22.54
C GLY A 528 5.81 -3.49 -23.88
N ASP A 529 6.83 -2.77 -24.37
CA ASP A 529 6.82 -2.01 -25.63
C ASP A 529 5.78 -0.88 -25.60
N ALA A 530 4.60 -1.08 -26.18
CA ALA A 530 3.48 -0.13 -26.10
C ALA A 530 2.76 -0.11 -24.72
N PHE A 531 2.99 -1.11 -23.89
CA PHE A 531 2.31 -1.32 -22.60
C PHE A 531 3.30 -1.42 -21.44
N THR A 532 2.82 -1.17 -20.21
CA THR A 532 3.60 -1.22 -18.98
C THR A 532 3.30 -2.53 -18.26
N GLU A 533 4.34 -3.38 -18.08
CA GLU A 533 4.24 -4.63 -17.31
C GLU A 533 2.98 -5.45 -17.65
N GLY A 534 2.69 -5.55 -18.93
CA GLY A 534 1.51 -6.21 -19.44
C GLY A 534 1.49 -6.21 -20.96
N ASN A 535 0.40 -6.73 -21.51
CA ASN A 535 0.16 -6.84 -22.95
C ASN A 535 -1.20 -6.23 -23.34
N SER A 536 -1.57 -6.37 -24.61
CA SER A 536 -2.83 -5.82 -25.13
C SER A 536 -4.07 -6.45 -24.48
N TRP A 537 -4.03 -7.73 -24.10
CA TRP A 537 -5.10 -8.41 -23.37
C TRP A 537 -5.36 -7.84 -21.99
N HIS A 538 -4.31 -7.24 -21.35
CA HIS A 538 -4.44 -6.62 -20.04
C HIS A 538 -4.95 -5.16 -20.15
N TYR A 539 -4.36 -4.40 -21.06
CA TYR A 539 -4.60 -2.95 -21.15
C TYR A 539 -5.86 -2.54 -21.92
N THR A 540 -6.45 -3.41 -22.73
CA THR A 540 -7.69 -3.09 -23.46
C THR A 540 -8.81 -2.66 -22.52
N TRP A 541 -8.80 -3.12 -21.29
CA TRP A 541 -9.81 -2.83 -20.26
C TRP A 541 -9.54 -1.55 -19.45
N SER A 542 -8.44 -0.85 -19.69
CA SER A 542 -8.07 0.40 -18.98
C SER A 542 -8.86 1.60 -19.48
N VAL A 543 -10.17 1.45 -19.56
CA VAL A 543 -11.17 2.48 -19.92
C VAL A 543 -12.18 2.56 -18.75
N PHE A 544 -11.69 2.95 -17.58
CA PHE A 544 -12.45 2.93 -16.34
C PHE A 544 -13.69 3.81 -16.37
N HIS A 545 -13.57 4.98 -17.01
CA HIS A 545 -14.60 6.03 -17.07
C HIS A 545 -15.65 5.80 -18.17
N ASP A 546 -15.39 4.93 -19.15
CA ASP A 546 -16.28 4.75 -20.29
C ASP A 546 -16.38 3.30 -20.80
N PRO A 547 -16.76 2.33 -19.96
CA PRO A 547 -16.96 0.96 -20.41
C PRO A 547 -18.00 0.83 -21.53
N GLN A 548 -19.07 1.65 -21.54
CA GLN A 548 -20.04 1.66 -22.62
C GLN A 548 -19.41 2.04 -23.97
N GLY A 549 -18.52 3.05 -23.96
CA GLY A 549 -17.79 3.44 -25.18
C GLY A 549 -16.91 2.31 -25.70
N LEU A 550 -16.30 1.51 -24.80
CA LEU A 550 -15.54 0.32 -25.20
C LEU A 550 -16.45 -0.80 -25.73
N ILE A 551 -17.62 -1.01 -25.12
CA ILE A 551 -18.65 -1.95 -25.60
C ILE A 551 -19.06 -1.58 -27.02
N ASP A 552 -19.31 -0.31 -27.28
CA ASP A 552 -19.71 0.21 -28.61
C ASP A 552 -18.59 0.02 -29.65
N LEU A 553 -17.34 0.28 -29.28
CA LEU A 553 -16.18 0.05 -30.16
C LEU A 553 -16.01 -1.42 -30.55
N MET A 554 -16.28 -2.35 -29.64
CA MET A 554 -16.21 -3.78 -29.89
C MET A 554 -17.37 -4.30 -30.75
N GLY A 555 -18.46 -3.53 -30.91
CA GLY A 555 -19.63 -3.88 -31.70
C GLY A 555 -20.80 -4.39 -30.87
N GLY A 556 -20.83 -4.10 -29.57
CA GLY A 556 -21.93 -4.41 -28.66
C GLY A 556 -21.59 -5.37 -27.52
N LYS A 557 -22.58 -5.56 -26.65
CA LYS A 557 -22.42 -6.32 -25.39
C LYS A 557 -21.98 -7.78 -25.61
N GLU A 558 -22.50 -8.45 -26.65
CA GLU A 558 -22.15 -9.85 -26.94
C GLU A 558 -20.67 -10.02 -27.28
N MET A 559 -20.15 -9.16 -28.18
CA MET A 559 -18.75 -9.22 -28.55
C MET A 559 -17.85 -8.81 -27.36
N PHE A 560 -18.24 -7.80 -26.61
CA PHE A 560 -17.52 -7.39 -25.41
C PHE A 560 -17.38 -8.55 -24.41
N ILE A 561 -18.47 -9.25 -24.12
CA ILE A 561 -18.48 -10.44 -23.24
C ILE A 561 -17.61 -11.55 -23.82
N THR A 562 -17.69 -11.80 -25.14
CA THR A 562 -16.84 -12.79 -25.81
C THR A 562 -15.35 -12.48 -25.64
N MET A 563 -14.96 -11.21 -25.77
CA MET A 563 -13.58 -10.77 -25.55
C MET A 563 -13.16 -10.92 -24.09
N MET A 564 -14.04 -10.58 -23.14
CA MET A 564 -13.76 -10.80 -21.70
C MET A 564 -13.60 -12.28 -21.36
N ASP A 565 -14.49 -13.12 -21.86
CA ASP A 565 -14.39 -14.59 -21.68
C ASP A 565 -13.09 -15.14 -22.28
N SER A 566 -12.63 -14.55 -23.40
CA SER A 566 -11.39 -14.93 -24.07
C SER A 566 -10.15 -14.66 -23.21
N VAL A 567 -10.16 -13.64 -22.36
CA VAL A 567 -9.03 -13.37 -21.43
C VAL A 567 -8.75 -14.59 -20.56
N PHE A 568 -9.78 -15.27 -20.08
CA PHE A 568 -9.65 -16.48 -19.25
C PHE A 568 -9.40 -17.75 -20.07
N ALA A 569 -9.80 -17.77 -21.33
CA ALA A 569 -9.70 -18.94 -22.23
C ALA A 569 -8.37 -18.99 -22.98
N VAL A 570 -7.78 -17.85 -23.34
CA VAL A 570 -6.46 -17.77 -23.98
C VAL A 570 -5.42 -18.33 -23.02
N PRO A 571 -4.64 -19.37 -23.41
CA PRO A 571 -3.60 -19.90 -22.54
C PRO A 571 -2.64 -18.83 -22.05
N PRO A 572 -1.98 -18.97 -20.88
CA PRO A 572 -1.05 -17.99 -20.35
C PRO A 572 0.32 -18.04 -21.08
N ILE A 573 0.26 -18.00 -22.41
CA ILE A 573 1.43 -17.83 -23.29
C ILE A 573 1.75 -16.35 -23.43
N PHE A 574 3.00 -16.05 -23.75
CA PHE A 574 3.51 -14.70 -23.76
C PHE A 574 4.62 -14.52 -24.80
N ASP A 575 4.87 -13.27 -25.14
CA ASP A 575 6.03 -12.82 -25.90
C ASP A 575 6.81 -11.83 -25.00
N ASP A 576 7.99 -12.23 -24.54
CA ASP A 576 8.87 -11.47 -23.65
C ASP A 576 10.01 -10.75 -24.40
N SER A 577 9.93 -10.69 -25.72
CA SER A 577 11.00 -10.16 -26.59
C SER A 577 11.43 -8.74 -26.28
N TYR A 578 10.52 -7.91 -25.73
CA TYR A 578 10.83 -6.53 -25.33
C TYR A 578 11.75 -6.47 -24.11
N TYR A 579 11.47 -7.29 -23.10
CA TYR A 579 12.28 -7.34 -21.87
C TYR A 579 13.55 -8.18 -22.04
N GLY A 580 13.59 -9.08 -23.02
CA GLY A 580 14.69 -10.01 -23.25
C GLY A 580 14.85 -11.06 -22.14
N GLN A 581 13.89 -11.15 -21.25
CA GLN A 581 13.80 -12.13 -20.16
C GLN A 581 12.36 -12.26 -19.69
N VAL A 582 12.03 -13.38 -19.05
CA VAL A 582 10.74 -13.57 -18.38
C VAL A 582 10.77 -12.81 -17.07
N ILE A 583 10.06 -11.69 -17.01
CA ILE A 583 9.90 -10.90 -15.77
C ILE A 583 8.97 -11.61 -14.79
N HIS A 584 8.97 -11.21 -13.51
CA HIS A 584 8.24 -11.91 -12.46
C HIS A 584 6.73 -11.92 -12.71
N GLU A 585 6.15 -10.83 -13.23
CA GLU A 585 4.70 -10.73 -13.52
C GLU A 585 4.24 -11.75 -14.56
N ILE A 586 5.09 -12.04 -15.56
CA ILE A 586 4.83 -13.11 -16.55
C ILE A 586 4.84 -14.48 -15.88
N ARG A 587 5.78 -14.73 -14.96
CA ARG A 587 5.84 -15.99 -14.19
C ARG A 587 4.60 -16.17 -13.32
N GLU A 588 4.19 -15.11 -12.65
CA GLU A 588 3.00 -15.08 -11.79
C GLU A 588 1.74 -15.42 -12.59
N MET A 589 1.52 -14.78 -13.74
CA MET A 589 0.42 -15.11 -14.65
C MET A 589 0.45 -16.60 -15.04
N THR A 590 1.62 -17.10 -15.39
CA THR A 590 1.81 -18.48 -15.83
C THR A 590 1.53 -19.48 -14.70
N VAL A 591 2.04 -19.23 -13.52
CA VAL A 591 1.85 -20.07 -12.31
C VAL A 591 0.38 -20.11 -11.89
N MET A 592 -0.28 -18.95 -11.88
CA MET A 592 -1.70 -18.87 -11.50
C MET A 592 -2.63 -19.58 -12.51
N ASN A 593 -2.21 -19.69 -13.77
CA ASN A 593 -2.89 -20.44 -14.82
C ASN A 593 -4.39 -20.12 -14.92
N MET A 594 -4.69 -18.81 -15.05
CA MET A 594 -6.04 -18.30 -15.25
C MET A 594 -6.15 -17.54 -16.60
N GLY A 595 -5.67 -18.18 -17.66
CA GLY A 595 -5.55 -17.56 -18.99
C GLY A 595 -4.57 -16.38 -18.98
N ASN A 596 -4.93 -15.30 -19.65
CA ASN A 596 -4.23 -14.03 -19.61
C ASN A 596 -4.76 -13.08 -18.53
N TYR A 597 -5.59 -13.55 -17.59
CA TYR A 597 -5.98 -12.76 -16.42
C TYR A 597 -4.83 -12.74 -15.40
N ALA A 598 -3.93 -11.78 -15.57
CA ALA A 598 -2.73 -11.60 -14.73
C ALA A 598 -3.06 -10.80 -13.47
N HIS A 599 -3.80 -11.37 -12.53
CA HIS A 599 -4.24 -10.70 -11.30
C HIS A 599 -3.08 -10.16 -10.45
N GLY A 600 -1.91 -10.76 -10.56
CA GLY A 600 -0.70 -10.33 -9.83
C GLY A 600 -0.21 -8.93 -10.18
N ASN A 601 -0.73 -8.31 -11.24
CA ASN A 601 -0.42 -6.93 -11.61
C ASN A 601 -1.68 -6.09 -11.86
N GLN A 602 -1.63 -4.79 -11.59
CA GLN A 602 -2.78 -3.91 -11.45
C GLN A 602 -3.58 -3.63 -12.74
N PRO A 603 -3.00 -3.62 -13.95
CA PRO A 603 -3.72 -3.22 -15.16
C PRO A 603 -5.04 -3.96 -15.41
N ILE A 604 -5.16 -5.19 -14.96
CA ILE A 604 -6.33 -6.03 -15.22
C ILE A 604 -7.23 -6.27 -13.99
N GLN A 605 -6.82 -5.86 -12.79
CA GLN A 605 -7.50 -6.19 -11.53
C GLN A 605 -8.99 -5.78 -11.49
N HIS A 606 -9.39 -4.73 -12.20
CA HIS A 606 -10.77 -4.25 -12.28
C HIS A 606 -11.62 -4.97 -13.33
N MET A 607 -11.00 -5.68 -14.27
CA MET A 607 -11.66 -6.19 -15.48
C MET A 607 -12.88 -7.08 -15.16
N ILE A 608 -12.78 -7.93 -14.15
CA ILE A 608 -13.87 -8.86 -13.80
C ILE A 608 -15.19 -8.10 -13.54
N TYR A 609 -15.13 -6.94 -12.92
CA TYR A 609 -16.31 -6.12 -12.65
C TYR A 609 -16.96 -5.50 -13.90
N LEU A 610 -16.26 -5.52 -15.04
CA LEU A 610 -16.83 -4.99 -16.29
C LEU A 610 -17.97 -5.83 -16.86
N TYR A 611 -18.12 -7.08 -16.44
CA TYR A 611 -19.31 -7.89 -16.75
C TYR A 611 -20.62 -7.23 -16.29
N ASP A 612 -20.58 -6.46 -15.21
CA ASP A 612 -21.73 -5.72 -14.67
C ASP A 612 -22.20 -4.63 -15.64
N TYR A 613 -21.28 -4.00 -16.38
CA TYR A 613 -21.61 -3.00 -17.41
C TYR A 613 -22.24 -3.62 -18.66
N ALA A 614 -21.99 -4.88 -18.89
CA ALA A 614 -22.55 -5.64 -20.02
C ALA A 614 -23.84 -6.41 -19.66
N GLY A 615 -24.31 -6.29 -18.40
CA GLY A 615 -25.52 -6.93 -17.93
C GLY A 615 -25.40 -8.42 -17.64
N GLN A 616 -24.18 -8.90 -17.32
CA GLN A 616 -23.96 -10.29 -16.90
C GLN A 616 -23.20 -10.37 -15.55
N PRO A 617 -23.77 -9.79 -14.48
CA PRO A 617 -23.09 -9.71 -13.18
C PRO A 617 -22.76 -11.08 -12.56
N TRP A 618 -23.50 -12.14 -12.91
CA TRP A 618 -23.19 -13.49 -12.42
C TRP A 618 -21.82 -14.01 -12.87
N LYS A 619 -21.29 -13.56 -14.02
CA LYS A 619 -19.94 -13.92 -14.46
C LYS A 619 -18.89 -13.24 -13.60
N ALA A 620 -19.10 -11.97 -13.23
CA ALA A 620 -18.24 -11.30 -12.26
C ALA A 620 -18.23 -12.05 -10.92
N GLN A 621 -19.40 -12.40 -10.38
CA GLN A 621 -19.54 -13.13 -9.11
C GLN A 621 -18.76 -14.46 -9.12
N TYR A 622 -18.81 -15.20 -10.24
CA TYR A 622 -18.05 -16.44 -10.40
C TYR A 622 -16.53 -16.21 -10.35
N TRP A 623 -16.03 -15.31 -11.20
CA TRP A 623 -14.58 -15.08 -11.30
C TRP A 623 -14.01 -14.44 -10.05
N LEU A 624 -14.72 -13.51 -9.39
CA LEU A 624 -14.30 -12.91 -8.12
C LEU A 624 -14.09 -13.98 -7.05
N ARG A 625 -15.02 -14.96 -6.94
CA ARG A 625 -14.86 -16.05 -5.98
C ARG A 625 -13.66 -16.92 -6.34
N GLN A 626 -13.43 -17.22 -7.63
CA GLN A 626 -12.25 -17.98 -8.07
C GLN A 626 -10.95 -17.27 -7.70
N VAL A 627 -10.85 -15.95 -7.92
CA VAL A 627 -9.67 -15.18 -7.58
C VAL A 627 -9.44 -15.16 -6.07
N MET A 628 -10.45 -14.85 -5.28
CA MET A 628 -10.32 -14.80 -3.82
C MET A 628 -9.92 -16.16 -3.22
N ASP A 629 -10.46 -17.25 -3.73
CA ASP A 629 -10.20 -18.61 -3.21
C ASP A 629 -8.85 -19.18 -3.68
N ARG A 630 -8.33 -18.76 -4.84
CA ARG A 630 -7.15 -19.36 -5.47
C ARG A 630 -5.88 -18.52 -5.36
N MET A 631 -6.03 -17.19 -5.31
CA MET A 631 -4.91 -16.26 -5.46
C MET A 631 -4.51 -15.56 -4.15
N TYR A 632 -5.22 -15.82 -3.08
CA TYR A 632 -4.94 -15.27 -1.75
C TYR A 632 -4.96 -16.36 -0.68
N SER A 633 -4.01 -16.31 0.24
CA SER A 633 -3.97 -17.16 1.43
C SER A 633 -3.22 -16.43 2.57
N PRO A 634 -3.44 -16.79 3.85
CA PRO A 634 -2.80 -16.12 4.96
C PRO A 634 -1.37 -16.62 5.23
N THR A 635 -0.66 -17.10 4.21
CA THR A 635 0.64 -17.75 4.30
C THR A 635 1.75 -16.84 3.76
N PRO A 636 3.02 -17.13 4.04
CA PRO A 636 4.14 -16.34 3.51
C PRO A 636 4.21 -16.21 1.97
N ASP A 637 3.60 -17.14 1.25
CA ASP A 637 3.42 -17.12 -0.21
C ASP A 637 2.00 -16.70 -0.63
N GLY A 638 1.33 -15.90 0.17
CA GLY A 638 -0.12 -15.70 0.13
C GLY A 638 -0.65 -14.69 -0.88
N TYR A 639 0.19 -14.09 -1.73
CA TYR A 639 -0.21 -13.25 -2.86
C TYR A 639 0.21 -13.88 -4.18
N CYS A 640 -0.48 -13.51 -5.24
CA CYS A 640 -0.18 -13.99 -6.59
C CYS A 640 0.72 -13.06 -7.42
N GLY A 641 1.30 -12.06 -6.80
CA GLY A 641 2.16 -11.03 -7.35
C GLY A 641 2.50 -10.01 -6.28
N ASP A 642 2.98 -8.84 -6.67
CA ASP A 642 3.33 -7.78 -5.73
C ASP A 642 2.10 -7.26 -4.96
N GLU A 643 2.30 -6.99 -3.68
CA GLU A 643 1.25 -6.42 -2.82
C GLU A 643 1.01 -4.93 -3.14
N ASP A 644 2.07 -4.20 -3.49
CA ASP A 644 2.07 -2.82 -3.99
C ASP A 644 1.36 -1.81 -3.09
N ASN A 645 1.95 -1.61 -1.92
CA ASN A 645 1.60 -0.52 -0.99
C ASN A 645 0.12 -0.50 -0.59
N GLY A 646 -0.48 -1.68 -0.48
CA GLY A 646 -1.87 -1.85 -0.07
C GLY A 646 -2.85 -2.06 -1.22
N GLN A 647 -2.46 -1.90 -2.49
CA GLN A 647 -3.40 -2.01 -3.61
C GLN A 647 -3.97 -3.42 -3.78
N THR A 648 -3.11 -4.42 -3.87
CA THR A 648 -3.54 -5.82 -4.05
C THR A 648 -4.29 -6.34 -2.82
N SER A 649 -3.93 -5.87 -1.64
CA SER A 649 -4.65 -6.13 -0.40
C SER A 649 -6.03 -5.45 -0.37
N ALA A 650 -6.14 -4.18 -0.74
CA ALA A 650 -7.40 -3.45 -0.78
C ALA A 650 -8.36 -4.04 -1.81
N TRP A 651 -7.85 -4.61 -2.90
CA TRP A 651 -8.69 -5.35 -3.86
C TRP A 651 -9.42 -6.51 -3.18
N TYR A 652 -8.69 -7.31 -2.38
CA TYR A 652 -9.30 -8.41 -1.63
C TYR A 652 -10.31 -7.90 -0.60
N VAL A 653 -10.01 -6.84 0.13
CA VAL A 653 -10.91 -6.24 1.12
C VAL A 653 -12.22 -5.82 0.47
N PHE A 654 -12.20 -5.05 -0.61
CA PHE A 654 -13.40 -4.64 -1.33
C PHE A 654 -14.17 -5.83 -1.89
N SER A 655 -13.47 -6.73 -2.57
CA SER A 655 -14.10 -7.90 -3.20
C SER A 655 -14.76 -8.82 -2.17
N ALA A 656 -14.14 -8.99 -1.00
CA ALA A 656 -14.71 -9.74 0.11
C ALA A 656 -15.96 -9.08 0.72
N LEU A 657 -16.03 -7.74 0.68
CA LEU A 657 -17.23 -6.97 1.07
C LEU A 657 -18.35 -7.05 0.03
N GLY A 658 -18.01 -7.38 -1.21
CA GLY A 658 -18.96 -7.57 -2.30
C GLY A 658 -19.19 -6.37 -3.20
N PHE A 659 -18.28 -5.39 -3.23
CA PHE A 659 -18.30 -4.25 -4.17
C PHE A 659 -16.88 -3.70 -4.41
N TYR A 660 -16.71 -2.92 -5.48
CA TYR A 660 -15.39 -2.45 -5.92
C TYR A 660 -15.47 -1.11 -6.66
N PRO A 661 -14.55 -0.17 -6.43
CA PRO A 661 -14.51 1.14 -7.09
C PRO A 661 -13.84 1.06 -8.47
N VAL A 662 -14.52 0.58 -9.49
CA VAL A 662 -13.96 0.44 -10.85
C VAL A 662 -13.46 1.76 -11.42
N CYS A 663 -14.19 2.86 -11.17
CA CYS A 663 -13.89 4.18 -11.70
C CYS A 663 -13.81 5.20 -10.57
N PRO A 664 -12.65 5.36 -9.90
CA PRO A 664 -12.45 6.46 -8.97
C PRO A 664 -12.70 7.82 -9.66
N GLY A 665 -13.36 8.72 -8.93
CA GLY A 665 -13.89 9.97 -9.49
C GLY A 665 -15.40 9.94 -9.73
N THR A 666 -16.02 8.74 -9.74
CA THR A 666 -17.47 8.57 -9.62
C THR A 666 -17.87 8.35 -8.16
N ASP A 667 -19.15 8.47 -7.87
CA ASP A 667 -19.73 8.09 -6.58
C ASP A 667 -20.14 6.61 -6.52
N GLU A 668 -19.77 5.79 -7.52
CA GLU A 668 -20.24 4.42 -7.68
C GLU A 668 -19.19 3.37 -7.28
N TYR A 669 -19.69 2.31 -6.66
CA TYR A 669 -18.99 1.04 -6.42
C TYR A 669 -19.75 -0.07 -7.12
N ILE A 670 -19.05 -0.89 -7.89
CA ILE A 670 -19.65 -1.96 -8.69
C ILE A 670 -19.87 -3.19 -7.82
N ILE A 671 -21.02 -3.81 -7.93
CA ILE A 671 -21.42 -4.94 -7.08
C ILE A 671 -20.75 -6.22 -7.59
N GLY A 672 -20.11 -6.93 -6.67
CA GLY A 672 -19.64 -8.30 -6.85
C GLY A 672 -20.52 -9.29 -6.07
N ALA A 673 -19.88 -10.09 -5.22
CA ALA A 673 -20.54 -11.01 -4.31
C ALA A 673 -19.81 -11.07 -2.97
N PRO A 674 -20.49 -10.93 -1.83
CA PRO A 674 -19.85 -10.96 -0.52
C PRO A 674 -19.20 -12.33 -0.27
N LEU A 675 -18.03 -12.33 0.38
CA LEU A 675 -17.33 -13.55 0.78
C LEU A 675 -17.80 -14.06 2.14
N PHE A 676 -18.16 -13.16 3.03
CA PHE A 676 -18.60 -13.45 4.39
C PHE A 676 -20.13 -13.51 4.50
N LYS A 677 -20.63 -14.16 5.55
CA LYS A 677 -22.07 -14.15 5.82
C LYS A 677 -22.57 -12.82 6.31
N LYS A 678 -21.69 -12.03 6.94
CA LYS A 678 -22.01 -10.70 7.40
C LYS A 678 -20.76 -9.83 7.42
N ALA A 679 -20.91 -8.58 7.04
CA ALA A 679 -19.91 -7.53 7.24
C ALA A 679 -20.57 -6.29 7.83
N THR A 680 -19.88 -5.63 8.75
CA THR A 680 -20.33 -4.36 9.34
C THR A 680 -19.24 -3.32 9.14
N LEU A 681 -19.59 -2.22 8.47
CA LEU A 681 -18.69 -1.09 8.23
C LEU A 681 -19.09 0.05 9.17
N HIS A 682 -18.14 0.52 9.97
CA HIS A 682 -18.31 1.64 10.90
C HIS A 682 -17.64 2.89 10.32
N PHE A 683 -18.42 3.82 9.82
CA PHE A 683 -17.92 5.04 9.19
C PHE A 683 -17.54 6.12 10.20
N GLU A 684 -16.65 7.02 9.81
CA GLU A 684 -16.21 8.14 10.68
C GLU A 684 -17.33 9.14 11.01
N ASN A 685 -18.40 9.18 10.21
CA ASN A 685 -19.59 10.00 10.50
C ASN A 685 -20.51 9.42 11.60
N GLY A 686 -20.14 8.27 12.19
CA GLY A 686 -20.87 7.58 13.23
C GLY A 686 -21.93 6.59 12.74
N ASN A 687 -22.21 6.54 11.44
CA ASN A 687 -23.15 5.58 10.87
C ASN A 687 -22.49 4.21 10.66
N SER A 688 -23.30 3.17 10.59
CA SER A 688 -22.84 1.81 10.25
C SER A 688 -23.68 1.22 9.14
N LEU A 689 -23.01 0.48 8.26
CA LEU A 689 -23.62 -0.30 7.19
C LEU A 689 -23.43 -1.79 7.49
N VAL A 690 -24.51 -2.55 7.44
CA VAL A 690 -24.49 -4.02 7.55
C VAL A 690 -24.76 -4.63 6.20
N ILE A 691 -23.87 -5.50 5.74
CA ILE A 691 -24.05 -6.36 4.57
C ILE A 691 -24.33 -7.77 5.11
N ASP A 692 -25.53 -8.26 4.90
CA ASP A 692 -26.02 -9.52 5.47
C ASP A 692 -26.34 -10.53 4.36
N ALA A 693 -25.56 -11.61 4.29
CA ALA A 693 -25.70 -12.70 3.34
C ALA A 693 -25.66 -14.06 4.07
N PRO A 694 -26.69 -14.35 4.91
CA PRO A 694 -26.65 -15.45 5.89
C PRO A 694 -26.48 -16.82 5.28
N ASN A 695 -26.95 -17.04 4.05
CA ASN A 695 -26.82 -18.32 3.33
C ASN A 695 -25.60 -18.40 2.39
N ASN A 696 -24.70 -17.42 2.44
CA ASN A 696 -23.44 -17.45 1.69
C ASN A 696 -22.59 -18.67 2.09
N SER A 697 -22.00 -19.33 1.12
CA SER A 697 -21.17 -20.51 1.34
C SER A 697 -20.25 -20.76 0.14
N LYS A 698 -19.41 -21.80 0.22
CA LYS A 698 -18.62 -22.27 -0.93
C LYS A 698 -19.45 -22.62 -2.17
N LYS A 699 -20.71 -23.04 -1.97
CA LYS A 699 -21.64 -23.41 -3.06
C LYS A 699 -22.55 -22.26 -3.43
N ASN A 700 -23.07 -21.53 -2.45
CA ASN A 700 -23.98 -20.42 -2.65
C ASN A 700 -23.18 -19.12 -2.73
N PHE A 701 -22.66 -18.78 -3.90
CA PHE A 701 -21.83 -17.61 -4.12
C PHE A 701 -22.35 -16.66 -5.21
N TYR A 702 -23.45 -17.01 -5.86
CA TYR A 702 -24.14 -16.10 -6.78
C TYR A 702 -25.17 -15.26 -6.04
N VAL A 703 -25.26 -13.99 -6.38
CA VAL A 703 -26.31 -13.09 -5.87
C VAL A 703 -27.63 -13.40 -6.57
N ASN A 704 -28.58 -13.96 -5.83
CA ASN A 704 -29.94 -14.22 -6.33
C ASN A 704 -30.79 -12.97 -6.29
N SER A 705 -30.83 -12.28 -5.13
CA SER A 705 -31.54 -11.03 -4.95
C SER A 705 -30.82 -10.14 -3.96
N MET A 706 -31.11 -8.86 -4.01
CA MET A 706 -30.56 -7.86 -3.10
C MET A 706 -31.68 -6.90 -2.64
N ASN A 707 -31.60 -6.50 -1.39
CA ASN A 707 -32.49 -5.53 -0.80
C ASN A 707 -31.66 -4.50 -0.03
N VAL A 708 -31.91 -3.23 -0.26
CA VAL A 708 -31.24 -2.12 0.43
C VAL A 708 -32.24 -1.38 1.28
N ASN A 709 -32.07 -1.42 2.60
CA ASN A 709 -32.96 -0.78 3.58
C ASN A 709 -34.45 -1.12 3.38
N GLY A 710 -34.77 -2.37 3.08
CA GLY A 710 -36.13 -2.85 2.89
C GLY A 710 -36.69 -2.72 1.47
N ALA A 711 -35.96 -2.12 0.54
CA ALA A 711 -36.37 -1.98 -0.86
C ALA A 711 -35.60 -2.93 -1.79
N ASP A 712 -36.28 -3.56 -2.73
CA ASP A 712 -35.64 -4.39 -3.75
C ASP A 712 -34.63 -3.58 -4.56
N TYR A 713 -33.49 -4.18 -4.83
CA TYR A 713 -32.37 -3.50 -5.46
C TYR A 713 -31.80 -4.35 -6.63
N THR A 714 -32.02 -3.90 -7.85
CA THR A 714 -31.61 -4.60 -9.07
C THR A 714 -30.32 -4.07 -9.71
N LYS A 715 -29.91 -2.86 -9.32
CA LYS A 715 -28.74 -2.17 -9.90
C LYS A 715 -27.44 -2.94 -9.66
N ASN A 716 -26.50 -2.78 -10.57
CA ASN A 716 -25.17 -3.37 -10.49
C ASN A 716 -24.13 -2.46 -9.79
N TYR A 717 -24.58 -1.41 -9.12
CA TYR A 717 -23.73 -0.47 -8.41
C TYR A 717 -24.36 0.06 -7.13
N LEU A 718 -23.52 0.51 -6.21
CA LEU A 718 -23.89 1.21 -4.98
C LEU A 718 -23.31 2.63 -5.03
N ARG A 719 -23.95 3.61 -4.41
CA ARG A 719 -23.48 4.99 -4.36
C ARG A 719 -22.80 5.32 -3.03
N HIS A 720 -21.68 6.03 -3.08
CA HIS A 720 -20.90 6.43 -1.92
C HIS A 720 -21.73 7.13 -0.84
N GLU A 721 -22.51 8.12 -1.24
CA GLU A 721 -23.41 8.83 -0.32
C GLU A 721 -24.41 7.91 0.39
N ASN A 722 -24.94 6.91 -0.32
CA ASN A 722 -25.90 5.99 0.24
C ASN A 722 -25.24 4.99 1.20
N LEU A 723 -24.02 4.56 0.92
CA LEU A 723 -23.24 3.73 1.84
C LEU A 723 -23.01 4.48 3.16
N LEU A 724 -22.60 5.76 3.09
CA LEU A 724 -22.31 6.59 4.27
C LEU A 724 -23.55 6.90 5.12
N LYS A 725 -24.75 6.80 4.58
CA LYS A 725 -26.00 6.90 5.38
C LYS A 725 -26.18 5.69 6.29
N GLY A 726 -25.48 4.58 6.00
CA GLY A 726 -25.62 3.34 6.75
C GLY A 726 -26.90 2.58 6.44
N GLY A 727 -27.24 1.64 7.30
CA GLY A 727 -28.40 0.77 7.13
C GLY A 727 -28.02 -0.67 6.83
N THR A 728 -28.83 -1.37 6.05
CA THR A 728 -28.63 -2.79 5.78
C THR A 728 -28.78 -3.11 4.30
N ILE A 729 -27.81 -3.89 3.79
CA ILE A 729 -27.88 -4.54 2.49
C ILE A 729 -28.07 -6.04 2.76
N ASN A 730 -29.24 -6.56 2.44
CA ASN A 730 -29.52 -7.98 2.54
C ASN A 730 -29.30 -8.65 1.17
N VAL A 731 -28.52 -9.71 1.16
CA VAL A 731 -28.17 -10.44 -0.05
C VAL A 731 -28.60 -11.90 0.09
N GLU A 732 -29.49 -12.34 -0.76
CA GLU A 732 -29.82 -13.75 -0.89
C GLU A 732 -28.85 -14.40 -1.88
N MET A 733 -28.12 -15.41 -1.43
CA MET A 733 -27.13 -16.11 -2.24
C MET A 733 -27.70 -17.40 -2.81
N SER A 734 -27.19 -17.85 -3.97
CA SER A 734 -27.63 -19.06 -4.66
C SER A 734 -26.43 -19.86 -5.17
N ASN A 735 -26.62 -21.15 -5.37
CA ASN A 735 -25.68 -22.04 -6.07
C ASN A 735 -25.86 -22.02 -7.60
N GLN A 736 -26.85 -21.29 -8.09
CA GLN A 736 -27.11 -21.10 -9.52
C GLN A 736 -27.09 -19.61 -9.86
N PRO A 737 -26.53 -19.21 -11.01
CA PRO A 737 -26.53 -17.82 -11.44
C PRO A 737 -27.95 -17.32 -11.72
N ASN A 738 -28.31 -16.16 -11.19
CA ASN A 738 -29.52 -15.45 -11.58
C ASN A 738 -29.25 -14.60 -12.81
N GLN A 739 -29.64 -15.09 -13.99
CA GLN A 739 -29.43 -14.41 -15.27
C GLN A 739 -30.47 -13.32 -15.58
N ASN A 740 -31.38 -13.05 -14.66
CA ASN A 740 -32.42 -12.02 -14.83
C ASN A 740 -32.15 -10.77 -13.99
N ARG A 741 -31.26 -10.84 -13.02
CA ARG A 741 -30.91 -9.70 -12.17
C ARG A 741 -29.81 -8.85 -12.81
N GLY A 742 -29.95 -7.53 -12.75
CA GLY A 742 -28.94 -6.59 -13.22
C GLY A 742 -28.74 -6.58 -14.74
N THR A 743 -29.81 -6.87 -15.50
CA THR A 743 -29.75 -7.01 -16.96
C THR A 743 -30.34 -5.83 -17.70
N LYS A 744 -31.13 -4.98 -17.03
CA LYS A 744 -31.78 -3.83 -17.64
C LYS A 744 -30.82 -2.67 -17.80
N GLU A 745 -31.07 -1.78 -18.76
CA GLU A 745 -30.25 -0.61 -19.02
C GLU A 745 -30.13 0.31 -17.78
N GLU A 746 -31.21 0.44 -17.01
CA GLU A 746 -31.26 1.23 -15.76
C GLU A 746 -30.44 0.62 -14.60
N ASP A 747 -30.07 -0.65 -14.72
CA ASP A 747 -29.25 -1.36 -13.74
C ASP A 747 -27.73 -1.16 -13.99
N MET A 748 -27.36 -0.64 -15.17
CA MET A 748 -25.96 -0.51 -15.58
C MET A 748 -25.28 0.62 -14.83
N PRO A 749 -23.99 0.45 -14.46
CA PRO A 749 -23.21 1.51 -13.85
C PRO A 749 -22.96 2.69 -14.79
N TYR A 750 -22.43 3.77 -14.21
CA TYR A 750 -22.03 4.97 -14.94
C TYR A 750 -21.05 4.66 -16.07
N SER A 751 -21.23 5.34 -17.19
CA SER A 751 -20.28 5.36 -18.29
C SER A 751 -20.33 6.73 -18.97
N PHE A 752 -19.17 7.30 -19.31
CA PHE A 752 -19.06 8.66 -19.83
C PHE A 752 -19.82 8.87 -21.14
N SER A 753 -19.83 7.88 -22.04
CA SER A 753 -20.59 7.95 -23.30
C SER A 753 -22.11 8.10 -23.09
N LYS A 754 -22.65 7.70 -21.94
CA LYS A 754 -24.07 7.86 -21.61
C LYS A 754 -24.40 9.27 -21.08
N GLU A 755 -23.40 10.01 -20.65
CA GLU A 755 -23.53 11.41 -20.20
C GLU A 755 -23.53 12.39 -21.41
N GLN A 756 -22.86 12.01 -22.51
CA GLN A 756 -22.73 12.80 -23.72
C GLN A 756 -23.97 12.67 -24.61
#